data_162d74c86508510f5c509ec045ae21ba
#
_entry.id   162d74c86508510f5c509ec045ae21ba
#
_cell.length_a   1.000
_cell.length_b   1.000
_cell.length_c   1.000
_cell.angle_alpha   90.00
_cell.angle_beta   90.00
_cell.angle_gamma   90.00
#
_symmetry.space_group_name_H-M   'P 1'
#
loop_
_entity.id
_entity.type
_entity.pdbx_description
1 polymer ?
#
loop_
_entity_poly.entity_id
_entity_poly.type
_entity_poly.pdbx_seq_one_letter_code
_entity_poly.pdbx_strand_id
1 'polypeptide(L)'
;GAAERLTAAEKARLERQRVSARGFTSYQLSPDGKRLLVALSGKLYVVERASEQVTQLATGPGACIDPKWSPDGARVSYVREHDVFVVDLANNSERRVTRGGTEVRPHGLAEFVAQEEMSRFTGYWWSPDGQVVAFQETDHSGMEVFSINDPMHPEVQADRFFYPRPGRKNAVVRLGLQRVSGGAPTWVQWDAAAYPYLATVTWKDGPLTLVVQNREQTKELVLAVDPKTGKTTALHVEEDAAWVNLDQSVPLWWKGVGFFWRTERNGAAELELRGPDGKLLASWVKPEVGLDKIVGFDPASKTLYFTGGSNPTANRLFRVVDGGAPDLVETPAPELSLTTATLSGDGKALAVTYTSTSDMPATAVVIPSLRLTRPVPSVALEPTLQPEISIFQLENDGPWAAVLRPRDFTKGKKYPVILNVYGGPHHLEVLQVRRENLALQWLANQGFIVVKLDGRGTPRRTRAWERAIKHDFATLTAGDQVEGLKAIARRYPEMDLSRVGAYGWSFGGYLSALLALKHGDVVKSAFSGAPVVDWLDYDTHYTERYLGVPDAHPKAYEVSSLLTYVPDAKRPILLMHGTADDNVYFLHTLKLSDAMFKAGKRHVVLPLTNLTHMVPDPLVMERQWERIATWFKETL
;
A
#
# COMPACT_ATOMS: atom_id res chain seq x y z
N GLY A 1 -9.60 -7.79 28.42
CA GLY A 1 -10.52 -8.55 27.58
C GLY A 1 -9.89 -9.85 27.12
N ALA A 2 -10.71 -10.83 26.75
CA ALA A 2 -10.20 -12.10 26.20
C ALA A 2 -9.38 -11.83 24.94
N ALA A 3 -8.31 -12.61 24.72
CA ALA A 3 -7.49 -12.51 23.53
C ALA A 3 -8.36 -12.80 22.29
N GLU A 4 -8.28 -11.93 21.30
CA GLU A 4 -8.98 -12.11 20.03
C GLU A 4 -8.40 -13.32 19.27
N ARG A 5 -9.27 -14.22 18.83
CA ARG A 5 -8.87 -15.43 18.08
C ARG A 5 -9.17 -15.20 16.59
N LEU A 6 -8.15 -14.79 15.85
CA LEU A 6 -8.21 -14.61 14.40
C LEU A 6 -7.77 -15.89 13.68
N THR A 7 -8.42 -16.20 12.57
CA THR A 7 -7.95 -17.24 11.63
C THR A 7 -6.69 -16.77 10.89
N ALA A 8 -5.93 -17.69 10.28
CA ALA A 8 -4.76 -17.35 9.47
C ALA A 8 -5.14 -16.37 8.32
N ALA A 9 -6.28 -16.58 7.66
CA ALA A 9 -6.76 -15.69 6.60
C ALA A 9 -7.09 -14.28 7.09
N GLU A 10 -7.70 -14.14 8.28
CA GLU A 10 -7.97 -12.83 8.88
C GLU A 10 -6.67 -12.11 9.27
N LYS A 11 -5.72 -12.83 9.90
CA LYS A 11 -4.41 -12.29 10.25
C LYS A 11 -3.68 -11.78 9.00
N ALA A 12 -3.59 -12.60 7.95
CA ALA A 12 -2.96 -12.24 6.69
C ALA A 12 -3.63 -11.02 6.04
N ARG A 13 -4.97 -10.94 6.04
CA ARG A 13 -5.70 -9.79 5.51
C ARG A 13 -5.43 -8.51 6.29
N LEU A 14 -5.43 -8.55 7.62
CA LEU A 14 -5.10 -7.40 8.48
C LEU A 14 -3.65 -6.95 8.28
N GLU A 15 -2.73 -7.89 8.15
CA GLU A 15 -1.31 -7.61 7.84
C GLU A 15 -1.19 -6.84 6.53
N ARG A 16 -1.84 -7.28 5.44
CA ARG A 16 -1.82 -6.59 4.14
C ARG A 16 -2.52 -5.23 4.17
N GLN A 17 -3.53 -5.08 5.03
CA GLN A 17 -4.17 -3.77 5.29
C GLN A 17 -3.34 -2.88 6.22
N ARG A 18 -2.21 -3.37 6.76
CA ARG A 18 -1.38 -2.67 7.76
C ARG A 18 -2.15 -2.28 9.02
N VAL A 19 -3.10 -3.13 9.43
CA VAL A 19 -3.92 -2.96 10.64
C VAL A 19 -3.34 -3.78 11.77
N SER A 20 -2.71 -3.11 12.74
CA SER A 20 -2.14 -3.73 13.95
C SER A 20 -3.05 -3.58 15.19
N ALA A 21 -4.07 -2.74 15.11
CA ALA A 21 -5.02 -2.54 16.20
C ALA A 21 -5.86 -3.80 16.44
N ARG A 22 -6.26 -4.02 17.70
CA ARG A 22 -7.12 -5.12 18.13
C ARG A 22 -8.51 -4.62 18.50
N GLY A 23 -9.49 -5.51 18.48
CA GLY A 23 -10.88 -5.18 18.81
C GLY A 23 -11.64 -4.63 17.59
N PHE A 24 -12.43 -3.60 17.79
CA PHE A 24 -13.16 -2.95 16.69
C PHE A 24 -12.22 -2.06 15.87
N THR A 25 -11.72 -2.58 14.78
CA THR A 25 -10.77 -1.88 13.89
C THR A 25 -11.47 -1.09 12.78
N SER A 26 -12.73 -1.40 12.49
CA SER A 26 -13.52 -0.74 11.46
C SER A 26 -15.01 -0.84 11.73
N TYR A 27 -15.78 0.02 11.10
CA TYR A 27 -17.24 -0.05 11.04
C TYR A 27 -17.73 0.40 9.66
N GLN A 28 -18.95 -0.01 9.32
CA GLN A 28 -19.63 0.46 8.11
C GLN A 28 -21.02 1.01 8.48
N LEU A 29 -21.33 2.19 7.95
CA LEU A 29 -22.68 2.73 8.03
C LEU A 29 -23.60 1.99 7.05
N SER A 30 -24.84 1.72 7.48
CA SER A 30 -25.90 1.30 6.56
C SER A 30 -26.16 2.39 5.51
N PRO A 31 -26.72 2.08 4.35
CA PRO A 31 -27.00 3.06 3.29
C PRO A 31 -27.84 4.25 3.75
N ASP A 32 -28.74 4.04 4.72
CA ASP A 32 -29.56 5.09 5.34
C ASP A 32 -28.89 5.81 6.53
N GLY A 33 -27.65 5.39 6.89
CA GLY A 33 -26.87 5.96 7.99
C GLY A 33 -27.39 5.68 9.40
N LYS A 34 -28.41 4.82 9.57
CA LYS A 34 -29.05 4.58 10.88
C LYS A 34 -28.39 3.48 11.68
N ARG A 35 -27.67 2.56 11.03
CA ARG A 35 -27.06 1.39 11.66
C ARG A 35 -25.57 1.33 11.38
N LEU A 36 -24.86 0.68 12.30
CA LEU A 36 -23.45 0.33 12.14
C LEU A 36 -23.32 -1.18 11.98
N LEU A 37 -22.52 -1.61 11.05
CA LEU A 37 -22.04 -2.98 10.94
C LEU A 37 -20.62 -3.03 11.47
N VAL A 38 -20.37 -3.89 12.45
CA VAL A 38 -19.05 -4.10 13.06
C VAL A 38 -18.72 -5.58 13.12
N ALA A 39 -17.44 -5.90 13.05
CA ALA A 39 -16.92 -7.25 13.20
C ALA A 39 -16.03 -7.34 14.45
N LEU A 40 -16.16 -8.43 15.19
CA LEU A 40 -15.29 -8.73 16.32
C LEU A 40 -15.10 -10.25 16.45
N SER A 41 -13.85 -10.69 16.47
CA SER A 41 -13.47 -12.11 16.58
C SER A 41 -14.25 -13.02 15.61
N GLY A 42 -14.35 -12.59 14.35
CA GLY A 42 -15.04 -13.31 13.28
C GLY A 42 -16.57 -13.34 13.39
N LYS A 43 -17.18 -12.61 14.32
CA LYS A 43 -18.63 -12.45 14.47
C LYS A 43 -19.06 -11.07 13.99
N LEU A 44 -20.30 -10.97 13.49
CA LEU A 44 -20.88 -9.75 12.96
C LEU A 44 -21.97 -9.22 13.88
N TYR A 45 -21.98 -7.90 14.07
CA TYR A 45 -22.96 -7.20 14.89
C TYR A 45 -23.50 -6.00 14.13
N VAL A 46 -24.81 -5.79 14.27
CA VAL A 46 -25.49 -4.57 13.82
C VAL A 46 -25.90 -3.77 15.03
N VAL A 47 -25.54 -2.49 15.01
CA VAL A 47 -25.84 -1.54 16.09
C VAL A 47 -26.82 -0.47 15.56
N GLU A 48 -27.97 -0.33 16.19
CA GLU A 48 -28.93 0.74 15.92
C GLU A 48 -28.41 2.04 16.56
N ARG A 49 -28.10 3.07 15.79
CA ARG A 49 -27.45 4.29 16.29
C ARG A 49 -28.31 5.11 17.25
N ALA A 50 -29.64 5.08 17.08
CA ALA A 50 -30.54 5.87 17.91
C ALA A 50 -30.81 5.24 19.28
N SER A 51 -30.89 3.91 19.36
CA SER A 51 -31.21 3.16 20.60
C SER A 51 -30.01 2.48 21.22
N GLU A 52 -28.87 2.47 20.51
CA GLU A 52 -27.64 1.74 20.88
C GLU A 52 -27.85 0.21 21.00
N GLN A 53 -28.99 -0.29 20.53
CA GLN A 53 -29.29 -1.72 20.55
C GLN A 53 -28.31 -2.47 19.66
N VAL A 54 -27.69 -3.52 20.19
CA VAL A 54 -26.76 -4.40 19.49
C VAL A 54 -27.42 -5.73 19.19
N THR A 55 -27.41 -6.13 17.91
CA THR A 55 -27.87 -7.44 17.46
C THR A 55 -26.71 -8.22 16.86
N GLN A 56 -26.41 -9.37 17.43
CA GLN A 56 -25.50 -10.33 16.78
C GLN A 56 -26.22 -11.01 15.62
N LEU A 57 -25.57 -11.04 14.45
CA LEU A 57 -26.13 -11.73 13.30
C LEU A 57 -26.00 -13.26 13.45
N ALA A 58 -27.04 -13.97 13.04
CA ALA A 58 -27.08 -15.44 13.08
C ALA A 58 -26.23 -16.01 11.94
N THR A 59 -24.90 -15.88 12.08
CA THR A 59 -23.92 -16.51 11.21
C THR A 59 -23.61 -17.91 11.70
N GLY A 60 -23.42 -18.87 10.79
CA GLY A 60 -22.95 -20.20 11.12
C GLY A 60 -21.56 -20.21 11.81
N PRO A 61 -21.01 -21.39 12.11
CA PRO A 61 -19.69 -21.52 12.68
C PRO A 61 -18.62 -21.02 11.70
N GLY A 62 -17.48 -20.55 12.24
CA GLY A 62 -16.37 -19.98 11.46
C GLY A 62 -16.37 -18.47 11.44
N ALA A 63 -15.27 -17.88 10.95
CA ALA A 63 -15.06 -16.45 10.89
C ALA A 63 -15.72 -15.84 9.65
N CYS A 64 -16.37 -14.68 9.83
CA CYS A 64 -16.96 -13.89 8.77
C CYS A 64 -15.94 -12.84 8.30
N ILE A 65 -15.55 -12.90 7.03
CA ILE A 65 -14.53 -12.04 6.41
C ILE A 65 -15.19 -11.09 5.42
N ASP A 66 -14.69 -9.84 5.37
CA ASP A 66 -15.11 -8.81 4.42
C ASP A 66 -16.63 -8.56 4.40
N PRO A 67 -17.27 -8.27 5.57
CA PRO A 67 -18.71 -8.03 5.62
C PRO A 67 -19.10 -6.75 4.87
N LYS A 68 -20.31 -6.76 4.27
CA LYS A 68 -20.87 -5.61 3.53
C LYS A 68 -22.39 -5.51 3.67
N TRP A 69 -22.88 -4.28 3.69
CA TRP A 69 -24.29 -4.01 3.50
C TRP A 69 -24.73 -4.31 2.05
N SER A 70 -25.94 -4.83 1.88
CA SER A 70 -26.61 -4.74 0.59
C SER A 70 -26.98 -3.28 0.29
N PRO A 71 -27.13 -2.88 -0.99
CA PRO A 71 -27.46 -1.49 -1.35
C PRO A 71 -28.75 -0.95 -0.73
N ASP A 72 -29.73 -1.81 -0.47
CA ASP A 72 -31.00 -1.48 0.20
C ASP A 72 -30.90 -1.49 1.74
N GLY A 73 -29.75 -1.91 2.30
CA GLY A 73 -29.54 -2.04 3.74
C GLY A 73 -30.37 -3.15 4.41
N ALA A 74 -31.05 -4.00 3.64
CA ALA A 74 -31.90 -5.08 4.18
C ALA A 74 -31.11 -6.34 4.54
N ARG A 75 -29.88 -6.47 4.02
CA ARG A 75 -29.05 -7.67 4.20
C ARG A 75 -27.61 -7.29 4.50
N VAL A 76 -26.89 -8.25 5.12
CA VAL A 76 -25.43 -8.21 5.30
C VAL A 76 -24.82 -9.44 4.63
N SER A 77 -23.84 -9.22 3.77
CA SER A 77 -23.06 -10.28 3.13
C SER A 77 -21.68 -10.41 3.75
N TYR A 78 -21.05 -11.56 3.61
CA TYR A 78 -19.69 -11.84 4.07
C TYR A 78 -19.17 -13.13 3.42
N VAL A 79 -17.88 -13.37 3.50
CA VAL A 79 -17.25 -14.64 3.12
C VAL A 79 -17.03 -15.49 4.37
N ARG A 80 -17.37 -16.75 4.30
CA ARG A 80 -17.10 -17.76 5.32
C ARG A 80 -16.86 -19.12 4.65
N GLU A 81 -15.90 -19.87 5.15
CA GLU A 81 -15.58 -21.21 4.62
C GLU A 81 -15.47 -21.23 3.09
N HIS A 82 -14.78 -20.21 2.55
CA HIS A 82 -14.50 -20.05 1.11
C HIS A 82 -15.72 -19.78 0.21
N ASP A 83 -16.88 -19.40 0.77
CA ASP A 83 -18.07 -19.03 0.00
C ASP A 83 -18.71 -17.74 0.51
N VAL A 84 -19.47 -17.08 -0.36
CA VAL A 84 -20.24 -15.87 -0.02
C VAL A 84 -21.56 -16.27 0.64
N PHE A 85 -21.86 -15.64 1.76
CA PHE A 85 -23.11 -15.78 2.51
C PHE A 85 -23.81 -14.43 2.65
N VAL A 86 -25.10 -14.49 2.95
CA VAL A 86 -25.95 -13.32 3.20
C VAL A 86 -26.85 -13.62 4.39
N VAL A 87 -26.97 -12.66 5.32
CA VAL A 87 -27.98 -12.67 6.38
C VAL A 87 -29.07 -11.66 6.02
N ASP A 88 -30.33 -12.10 6.01
CA ASP A 88 -31.50 -11.24 5.92
C ASP A 88 -31.81 -10.67 7.31
N LEU A 89 -31.85 -9.34 7.44
CA LEU A 89 -32.00 -8.68 8.74
C LEU A 89 -33.43 -8.71 9.28
N ALA A 90 -34.44 -8.91 8.42
CA ALA A 90 -35.83 -8.93 8.87
C ALA A 90 -36.15 -10.14 9.76
N ASN A 91 -35.49 -11.27 9.52
CA ASN A 91 -35.70 -12.52 10.24
C ASN A 91 -34.40 -13.14 10.78
N ASN A 92 -33.28 -12.43 10.65
CA ASN A 92 -31.93 -12.86 11.06
C ASN A 92 -31.58 -14.26 10.53
N SER A 93 -31.91 -14.56 9.26
CA SER A 93 -31.66 -15.86 8.63
C SER A 93 -30.50 -15.82 7.63
N GLU A 94 -29.60 -16.81 7.73
CA GLU A 94 -28.46 -16.96 6.85
C GLU A 94 -28.79 -17.75 5.58
N ARG A 95 -28.21 -17.34 4.45
CA ARG A 95 -28.23 -18.07 3.18
C ARG A 95 -26.84 -18.10 2.56
N ARG A 96 -26.41 -19.26 2.09
CA ARG A 96 -25.21 -19.44 1.26
C ARG A 96 -25.53 -19.03 -0.19
N VAL A 97 -24.79 -18.07 -0.74
CA VAL A 97 -24.97 -17.51 -2.09
C VAL A 97 -24.15 -18.27 -3.12
N THR A 98 -22.86 -18.44 -2.88
CA THR A 98 -21.98 -19.27 -3.72
C THR A 98 -21.84 -20.68 -3.13
N ARG A 99 -21.43 -21.66 -3.94
CA ARG A 99 -21.26 -23.05 -3.51
C ARG A 99 -20.06 -23.67 -4.19
N GLY A 100 -19.33 -24.53 -3.45
CA GLY A 100 -18.20 -25.27 -3.98
C GLY A 100 -16.86 -24.59 -3.75
N GLY A 101 -16.82 -23.50 -2.99
CA GLY A 101 -15.58 -22.89 -2.55
C GLY A 101 -14.75 -23.84 -1.65
N THR A 102 -13.44 -23.85 -1.86
CA THR A 102 -12.46 -24.64 -1.08
C THR A 102 -11.24 -23.76 -0.81
N GLU A 103 -10.32 -24.22 0.04
CA GLU A 103 -9.05 -23.54 0.30
C GLU A 103 -8.25 -23.30 -1.00
N VAL A 104 -8.22 -24.28 -1.90
CA VAL A 104 -7.52 -24.17 -3.19
C VAL A 104 -8.31 -23.34 -4.21
N ARG A 105 -9.62 -23.30 -4.07
CA ARG A 105 -10.52 -22.56 -4.98
C ARG A 105 -11.56 -21.76 -4.21
N PRO A 106 -11.15 -20.69 -3.50
CA PRO A 106 -12.08 -19.86 -2.75
C PRO A 106 -12.95 -18.98 -3.65
N HIS A 107 -14.15 -18.65 -3.16
CA HIS A 107 -15.09 -17.70 -3.73
C HIS A 107 -15.18 -16.45 -2.85
N GLY A 108 -15.19 -15.28 -3.46
CA GLY A 108 -15.44 -14.00 -2.80
C GLY A 108 -14.27 -13.42 -2.02
N LEU A 109 -13.08 -14.02 -2.11
CA LEU A 109 -11.84 -13.50 -1.53
C LEU A 109 -10.90 -13.00 -2.62
N ALA A 110 -10.22 -11.88 -2.36
CA ALA A 110 -9.13 -11.43 -3.20
C ALA A 110 -7.88 -12.32 -2.97
N GLU A 111 -7.18 -12.66 -4.03
CA GLU A 111 -5.92 -13.40 -3.96
C GLU A 111 -4.77 -12.55 -3.42
N PHE A 112 -3.62 -13.17 -3.13
CA PHE A 112 -2.47 -12.54 -2.49
C PHE A 112 -2.05 -11.24 -3.20
N VAL A 113 -1.76 -11.26 -4.50
CA VAL A 113 -1.26 -10.08 -5.22
C VAL A 113 -2.30 -8.97 -5.35
N ALA A 114 -3.59 -9.30 -5.35
CA ALA A 114 -4.63 -8.28 -5.32
C ALA A 114 -4.63 -7.52 -3.99
N GLN A 115 -4.45 -8.23 -2.88
CA GLN A 115 -4.40 -7.62 -1.56
C GLN A 115 -3.10 -6.85 -1.32
N GLU A 116 -1.95 -7.43 -1.61
CA GLU A 116 -0.64 -6.83 -1.31
C GLU A 116 -0.28 -5.73 -2.32
N GLU A 117 -0.46 -5.98 -3.63
CA GLU A 117 0.09 -5.14 -4.67
C GLU A 117 -0.92 -4.25 -5.40
N MET A 118 -2.19 -4.66 -5.43
CA MET A 118 -3.25 -3.89 -6.11
C MET A 118 -4.11 -3.07 -5.15
N SER A 119 -3.88 -3.15 -3.82
CA SER A 119 -4.74 -2.52 -2.79
C SER A 119 -6.22 -2.92 -2.91
N ARG A 120 -6.50 -4.10 -3.41
CA ARG A 120 -7.84 -4.66 -3.56
C ARG A 120 -8.07 -5.78 -2.54
N PHE A 121 -8.75 -5.47 -1.43
CA PHE A 121 -8.99 -6.38 -0.30
C PHE A 121 -10.31 -7.13 -0.38
N THR A 122 -11.11 -6.88 -1.40
CA THR A 122 -12.43 -7.48 -1.61
C THR A 122 -12.44 -8.39 -2.83
N GLY A 123 -13.18 -9.49 -2.74
CA GLY A 123 -13.39 -10.42 -3.85
C GLY A 123 -14.86 -10.56 -4.25
N TYR A 124 -15.79 -9.73 -3.75
CA TYR A 124 -17.18 -9.75 -4.18
C TYR A 124 -17.85 -8.38 -4.09
N TRP A 125 -18.87 -8.16 -4.92
CA TRP A 125 -19.55 -6.87 -5.10
C TRP A 125 -21.03 -7.06 -5.33
N TRP A 126 -21.85 -6.22 -4.69
CA TRP A 126 -23.28 -6.19 -4.92
C TRP A 126 -23.62 -5.49 -6.23
N SER A 127 -24.64 -6.00 -6.94
CA SER A 127 -25.32 -5.22 -7.97
C SER A 127 -26.09 -4.05 -7.32
N PRO A 128 -26.27 -2.92 -8.02
CA PRO A 128 -26.98 -1.75 -7.45
C PRO A 128 -28.39 -2.03 -6.95
N ASP A 129 -29.08 -3.02 -7.53
CA ASP A 129 -30.43 -3.47 -7.14
C ASP A 129 -30.43 -4.51 -6.00
N GLY A 130 -29.25 -4.94 -5.52
CA GLY A 130 -29.12 -5.93 -4.45
C GLY A 130 -29.59 -7.34 -4.80
N GLN A 131 -29.75 -7.67 -6.09
CA GLN A 131 -30.25 -8.99 -6.52
C GLN A 131 -29.15 -9.96 -6.96
N VAL A 132 -27.97 -9.42 -7.32
CA VAL A 132 -26.84 -10.19 -7.81
C VAL A 132 -25.59 -9.84 -6.99
N VAL A 133 -24.75 -10.84 -6.75
CA VAL A 133 -23.39 -10.67 -6.23
C VAL A 133 -22.42 -11.07 -7.34
N ALA A 134 -21.57 -10.15 -7.77
CA ALA A 134 -20.37 -10.48 -8.51
C ALA A 134 -19.35 -11.05 -7.53
N PHE A 135 -18.76 -12.21 -7.80
CA PHE A 135 -17.78 -12.85 -6.93
C PHE A 135 -16.60 -13.35 -7.72
N GLN A 136 -15.43 -13.16 -7.17
CA GLN A 136 -14.19 -13.74 -7.66
C GLN A 136 -14.11 -15.21 -7.24
N GLU A 137 -13.79 -16.07 -8.19
CA GLU A 137 -13.26 -17.40 -7.96
C GLU A 137 -11.75 -17.35 -8.25
N THR A 138 -10.94 -17.84 -7.32
CA THR A 138 -9.49 -17.92 -7.46
C THR A 138 -9.06 -19.38 -7.47
N ASP A 139 -8.39 -19.85 -8.51
CA ASP A 139 -7.83 -21.20 -8.57
C ASP A 139 -6.32 -21.17 -8.30
N HIS A 140 -5.91 -21.67 -7.14
CA HIS A 140 -4.52 -21.78 -6.70
C HIS A 140 -3.85 -23.09 -7.13
N SER A 141 -4.54 -23.98 -7.88
CA SER A 141 -4.02 -25.29 -8.27
C SER A 141 -2.69 -25.18 -9.01
N GLY A 142 -1.66 -25.87 -8.51
CA GLY A 142 -0.31 -25.86 -9.09
C GLY A 142 0.53 -24.62 -8.81
N MET A 143 0.07 -23.71 -7.95
CA MET A 143 0.93 -22.67 -7.36
C MET A 143 1.89 -23.28 -6.33
N GLU A 144 2.98 -22.58 -6.08
CA GLU A 144 3.89 -22.92 -4.99
C GLU A 144 3.22 -22.61 -3.64
N VAL A 145 3.53 -23.45 -2.65
CA VAL A 145 3.05 -23.31 -1.28
C VAL A 145 4.23 -23.07 -0.36
N PHE A 146 4.22 -21.94 0.33
CA PHE A 146 5.17 -21.62 1.37
C PHE A 146 4.56 -21.94 2.73
N SER A 147 5.38 -22.53 3.62
CA SER A 147 4.97 -22.89 4.97
C SER A 147 5.71 -22.00 5.97
N ILE A 148 4.96 -21.42 6.89
CA ILE A 148 5.51 -20.68 8.03
C ILE A 148 5.29 -21.53 9.28
N ASN A 149 6.40 -22.00 9.86
CA ASN A 149 6.39 -22.74 11.12
C ASN A 149 6.62 -21.78 12.28
N ASP A 150 5.98 -22.04 13.42
CA ASP A 150 6.34 -21.40 14.66
C ASP A 150 7.52 -22.18 15.30
N PRO A 151 8.76 -21.65 15.28
CA PRO A 151 9.89 -22.37 15.82
C PRO A 151 9.86 -22.51 17.35
N MET A 152 9.02 -21.73 18.05
CA MET A 152 8.84 -21.83 19.50
C MET A 152 7.76 -22.85 19.87
N HIS A 153 6.92 -23.23 18.91
CA HIS A 153 5.82 -24.19 19.06
C HIS A 153 5.83 -25.21 17.92
N PRO A 154 6.87 -26.07 17.84
CA PRO A 154 7.03 -27.02 16.73
C PRO A 154 5.92 -28.07 16.66
N GLU A 155 5.14 -28.23 17.72
CA GLU A 155 3.95 -29.10 17.78
C GLU A 155 2.73 -28.51 17.05
N VAL A 156 2.75 -27.20 16.73
CA VAL A 156 1.66 -26.52 16.01
C VAL A 156 1.85 -26.73 14.50
N GLN A 157 0.76 -27.04 13.81
CA GLN A 157 0.79 -27.16 12.35
C GLN A 157 1.18 -25.84 11.71
N ALA A 158 2.08 -25.92 10.71
CA ALA A 158 2.51 -24.75 9.93
C ALA A 158 1.34 -24.09 9.18
N ASP A 159 1.32 -22.77 9.20
CA ASP A 159 0.48 -21.99 8.29
C ASP A 159 0.99 -22.15 6.85
N ARG A 160 0.07 -22.28 5.89
CA ARG A 160 0.40 -22.52 4.47
C ARG A 160 -0.17 -21.42 3.63
N PHE A 161 0.65 -20.87 2.70
CA PHE A 161 0.28 -19.76 1.83
C PHE A 161 0.61 -20.10 0.38
N PHE A 162 -0.35 -19.88 -0.52
CA PHE A 162 -0.10 -19.91 -1.96
C PHE A 162 0.63 -18.62 -2.35
N TYR A 163 1.90 -18.74 -2.74
CA TYR A 163 2.74 -17.58 -3.01
C TYR A 163 3.25 -17.60 -4.46
N PRO A 164 2.93 -16.58 -5.27
CA PRO A 164 3.32 -16.53 -6.68
C PRO A 164 4.71 -15.92 -6.84
N ARG A 165 5.73 -16.71 -7.16
CA ARG A 165 7.06 -16.18 -7.46
C ARG A 165 7.22 -15.83 -8.95
N PRO A 166 8.13 -14.86 -9.32
CA PRO A 166 8.39 -14.47 -10.70
C PRO A 166 8.76 -15.66 -11.59
N GLY A 167 8.22 -15.66 -12.80
CA GLY A 167 8.39 -16.77 -13.76
C GLY A 167 7.59 -18.02 -13.42
N ARG A 168 6.90 -18.07 -12.24
CA ARG A 168 6.11 -19.23 -11.81
C ARG A 168 4.62 -19.01 -12.10
N LYS A 169 3.83 -20.02 -11.74
CA LYS A 169 2.39 -20.01 -11.94
C LYS A 169 1.72 -19.04 -10.97
N ASN A 170 0.90 -18.13 -11.51
CA ASN A 170 -0.02 -17.30 -10.75
C ASN A 170 -1.33 -18.03 -10.46
N ALA A 171 -2.12 -17.48 -9.52
CA ALA A 171 -3.52 -17.82 -9.39
C ALA A 171 -4.28 -17.54 -10.68
N VAL A 172 -5.24 -18.40 -11.01
CA VAL A 172 -6.18 -18.15 -12.11
C VAL A 172 -7.46 -17.52 -11.51
N VAL A 173 -7.79 -16.33 -11.98
CA VAL A 173 -8.92 -15.55 -11.46
C VAL A 173 -10.07 -15.53 -12.47
N ARG A 174 -11.30 -15.77 -11.99
CA ARG A 174 -12.54 -15.64 -12.75
C ARG A 174 -13.54 -14.79 -11.98
N LEU A 175 -14.48 -14.15 -12.68
CA LEU A 175 -15.58 -13.42 -12.06
C LEU A 175 -16.92 -14.07 -12.42
N GLY A 176 -17.67 -14.49 -11.40
CA GLY A 176 -19.02 -15.04 -11.55
C GLY A 176 -20.07 -14.05 -11.06
N LEU A 177 -21.24 -14.05 -11.71
CA LEU A 177 -22.41 -13.25 -11.33
C LEU A 177 -23.47 -14.20 -10.79
N GLN A 178 -23.68 -14.20 -9.47
CA GLN A 178 -24.57 -15.12 -8.77
C GLN A 178 -25.82 -14.38 -8.27
N ARG A 179 -27.01 -14.84 -8.66
CA ARG A 179 -28.26 -14.34 -8.06
C ARG A 179 -28.33 -14.73 -6.58
N VAL A 180 -28.72 -13.79 -5.73
CA VAL A 180 -28.92 -14.06 -4.30
C VAL A 180 -30.03 -15.09 -4.07
N SER A 181 -31.03 -15.13 -4.96
CA SER A 181 -32.10 -16.14 -4.93
C SER A 181 -31.65 -17.57 -5.27
N GLY A 182 -30.43 -17.74 -5.82
CA GLY A 182 -29.90 -19.02 -6.26
C GLY A 182 -29.83 -19.16 -7.79
N GLY A 183 -29.55 -20.38 -8.26
CA GLY A 183 -29.32 -20.71 -9.67
C GLY A 183 -27.83 -20.88 -9.99
N ALA A 184 -27.47 -21.10 -11.25
CA ALA A 184 -26.12 -21.17 -11.73
C ALA A 184 -25.54 -19.75 -11.95
N PRO A 185 -24.24 -19.52 -11.70
CA PRO A 185 -23.63 -18.22 -11.97
C PRO A 185 -23.46 -17.98 -13.48
N THR A 186 -23.57 -16.72 -13.90
CA THR A 186 -23.13 -16.26 -15.21
C THR A 186 -21.65 -15.88 -15.11
N TRP A 187 -20.79 -16.50 -15.91
CA TRP A 187 -19.36 -16.19 -15.90
C TRP A 187 -19.02 -15.03 -16.84
N VAL A 188 -18.27 -14.06 -16.32
CA VAL A 188 -17.77 -12.93 -17.11
C VAL A 188 -16.65 -13.41 -18.04
N GLN A 189 -16.68 -12.93 -19.28
CA GLN A 189 -15.80 -13.38 -20.34
C GLN A 189 -14.82 -12.27 -20.70
N TRP A 190 -13.53 -12.49 -20.44
CA TRP A 190 -12.43 -11.68 -20.96
C TRP A 190 -11.25 -12.59 -21.32
N ASP A 191 -10.29 -12.10 -22.06
CA ASP A 191 -9.05 -12.84 -22.34
C ASP A 191 -8.16 -12.88 -21.10
N ALA A 192 -8.46 -13.80 -20.16
CA ALA A 192 -7.70 -13.96 -18.92
C ALA A 192 -6.28 -14.55 -19.17
N ALA A 193 -6.00 -15.11 -20.33
CA ALA A 193 -4.65 -15.57 -20.68
C ALA A 193 -3.73 -14.37 -20.99
N ALA A 194 -4.22 -13.40 -21.75
CA ALA A 194 -3.48 -12.17 -22.04
C ALA A 194 -3.52 -11.17 -20.88
N TYR A 195 -4.61 -11.14 -20.08
CA TYR A 195 -4.85 -10.23 -18.96
C TYR A 195 -5.19 -11.00 -17.69
N PRO A 196 -4.22 -11.64 -17.04
CA PRO A 196 -4.47 -12.52 -15.90
C PRO A 196 -4.84 -11.79 -14.61
N TYR A 197 -4.54 -10.51 -14.49
CA TYR A 197 -4.81 -9.75 -13.27
C TYR A 197 -6.16 -9.04 -13.35
N LEU A 198 -7.07 -9.41 -12.47
CA LEU A 198 -8.31 -8.65 -12.22
C LEU A 198 -7.97 -7.55 -11.20
N ALA A 199 -7.67 -6.34 -11.69
CA ALA A 199 -7.15 -5.27 -10.86
C ALA A 199 -8.25 -4.50 -10.12
N THR A 200 -9.33 -4.11 -10.81
CA THR A 200 -10.43 -3.34 -10.21
C THR A 200 -11.77 -3.91 -10.67
N VAL A 201 -12.76 -3.89 -9.78
CA VAL A 201 -14.17 -4.18 -10.09
C VAL A 201 -15.03 -3.10 -9.46
N THR A 202 -15.84 -2.44 -10.26
CA THR A 202 -16.82 -1.45 -9.78
C THR A 202 -18.19 -1.71 -10.38
N TRP A 203 -19.23 -1.55 -9.56
CA TRP A 203 -20.63 -1.68 -9.97
C TRP A 203 -21.50 -0.59 -9.33
N LYS A 204 -20.98 0.64 -9.34
CA LYS A 204 -21.65 1.80 -8.75
C LYS A 204 -21.71 2.93 -9.76
N ASP A 205 -22.88 3.55 -9.88
CA ASP A 205 -23.16 4.72 -10.73
C ASP A 205 -22.91 4.52 -12.24
N GLY A 206 -22.60 3.29 -12.66
CA GLY A 206 -22.33 2.86 -14.03
C GLY A 206 -22.59 1.38 -14.24
N PRO A 207 -22.23 0.82 -15.41
CA PRO A 207 -22.26 -0.61 -15.66
C PRO A 207 -21.27 -1.34 -14.75
N LEU A 208 -21.46 -2.66 -14.57
CA LEU A 208 -20.38 -3.48 -14.01
C LEU A 208 -19.14 -3.29 -14.87
N THR A 209 -18.07 -2.82 -14.27
CA THR A 209 -16.85 -2.46 -14.97
C THR A 209 -15.65 -3.15 -14.33
N LEU A 210 -14.77 -3.71 -15.15
CA LEU A 210 -13.52 -4.35 -14.73
C LEU A 210 -12.34 -3.55 -15.26
N VAL A 211 -11.25 -3.53 -14.50
CA VAL A 211 -9.92 -3.23 -14.99
C VAL A 211 -9.10 -4.51 -14.91
N VAL A 212 -8.53 -4.91 -16.02
CA VAL A 212 -7.67 -6.10 -16.11
C VAL A 212 -6.30 -5.71 -16.68
N GLN A 213 -5.24 -6.35 -16.18
CA GLN A 213 -3.86 -6.07 -16.58
C GLN A 213 -3.18 -7.29 -17.22
N ASN A 214 -2.30 -7.05 -18.18
CA ASN A 214 -1.36 -8.06 -18.62
C ASN A 214 -0.30 -8.36 -17.54
N ARG A 215 0.43 -9.45 -17.68
CA ARG A 215 1.35 -9.94 -16.64
C ARG A 215 2.47 -8.94 -16.31
N GLU A 216 3.02 -8.26 -17.29
CA GLU A 216 4.06 -7.23 -17.11
C GLU A 216 3.49 -5.85 -16.74
N GLN A 217 2.16 -5.71 -16.70
CA GLN A 217 1.44 -4.48 -16.32
C GLN A 217 1.79 -3.29 -17.21
N THR A 218 2.16 -3.55 -18.45
CA THR A 218 2.38 -2.54 -19.49
C THR A 218 1.07 -2.13 -20.17
N LYS A 219 -0.01 -2.86 -19.90
CA LYS A 219 -1.32 -2.64 -20.51
C LYS A 219 -2.47 -2.94 -19.57
N GLU A 220 -3.43 -2.02 -19.50
CA GLU A 220 -4.70 -2.16 -18.79
C GLU A 220 -5.88 -2.04 -19.75
N LEU A 221 -6.90 -2.87 -19.55
CA LEU A 221 -8.19 -2.75 -20.24
C LEU A 221 -9.28 -2.38 -19.25
N VAL A 222 -10.07 -1.38 -19.60
CA VAL A 222 -11.34 -1.05 -18.92
C VAL A 222 -12.45 -1.73 -19.69
N LEU A 223 -13.15 -2.66 -19.06
CA LEU A 223 -14.17 -3.52 -19.68
C LEU A 223 -15.54 -3.28 -19.04
N ALA A 224 -16.55 -2.91 -19.82
CA ALA A 224 -17.94 -2.98 -19.39
C ALA A 224 -18.48 -4.40 -19.56
N VAL A 225 -19.27 -4.88 -18.60
CA VAL A 225 -19.85 -6.23 -18.58
C VAL A 225 -21.36 -6.16 -18.78
N ASP A 226 -21.89 -6.94 -19.70
CA ASP A 226 -23.32 -7.26 -19.73
C ASP A 226 -23.63 -8.32 -18.66
N PRO A 227 -24.34 -7.98 -17.58
CA PRO A 227 -24.57 -8.90 -16.48
C PRO A 227 -25.52 -10.06 -16.81
N LYS A 228 -26.23 -10.02 -17.93
CA LYS A 228 -27.09 -11.10 -18.38
C LYS A 228 -26.34 -12.20 -19.10
N THR A 229 -25.34 -11.83 -19.88
CA THR A 229 -24.60 -12.75 -20.75
C THR A 229 -23.15 -12.99 -20.29
N GLY A 230 -22.62 -12.13 -19.43
CA GLY A 230 -21.20 -12.12 -19.04
C GLY A 230 -20.25 -11.59 -20.12
N LYS A 231 -20.75 -11.16 -21.27
CA LYS A 231 -19.92 -10.59 -22.35
C LYS A 231 -19.33 -9.25 -21.94
N THR A 232 -18.11 -8.99 -22.38
CA THR A 232 -17.41 -7.73 -22.12
C THR A 232 -17.26 -6.89 -23.38
N THR A 233 -17.22 -5.57 -23.19
CA THR A 233 -16.91 -4.58 -24.23
C THR A 233 -15.80 -3.70 -23.70
N ALA A 234 -14.70 -3.56 -24.45
CA ALA A 234 -13.61 -2.66 -24.09
C ALA A 234 -14.05 -1.20 -24.24
N LEU A 235 -13.91 -0.45 -23.17
CA LEU A 235 -14.17 1.00 -23.12
C LEU A 235 -12.90 1.80 -23.32
N HIS A 236 -11.79 1.36 -22.70
CA HIS A 236 -10.53 2.08 -22.74
C HIS A 236 -9.35 1.13 -22.63
N VAL A 237 -8.22 1.56 -23.19
CA VAL A 237 -6.92 0.89 -23.09
C VAL A 237 -5.91 1.93 -22.58
N GLU A 238 -5.21 1.60 -21.49
CA GLU A 238 -4.06 2.37 -21.01
C GLU A 238 -2.79 1.56 -21.25
N GLU A 239 -1.76 2.21 -21.78
CA GLU A 239 -0.49 1.55 -22.12
C GLU A 239 0.71 2.40 -21.68
N ASP A 240 1.74 1.73 -21.19
CA ASP A 240 3.04 2.30 -20.87
C ASP A 240 4.14 1.29 -21.18
N ALA A 241 5.19 1.72 -21.85
CA ALA A 241 6.31 0.83 -22.22
C ALA A 241 7.06 0.24 -21.02
N ALA A 242 7.01 0.92 -19.86
CA ALA A 242 7.60 0.43 -18.62
C ALA A 242 6.57 -0.29 -17.75
N TRP A 243 5.55 0.42 -17.26
CA TRP A 243 4.39 -0.11 -16.55
C TRP A 243 3.31 0.96 -16.38
N VAL A 244 2.06 0.55 -16.25
CA VAL A 244 0.93 1.42 -15.89
C VAL A 244 0.77 1.42 -14.36
N ASN A 245 0.64 2.59 -13.76
CA ASN A 245 0.30 2.71 -12.33
C ASN A 245 -1.19 2.47 -12.13
N LEU A 246 -1.51 1.48 -11.30
CA LEU A 246 -2.89 1.16 -10.92
C LEU A 246 -3.44 2.16 -9.91
N ASP A 247 -4.67 2.63 -10.13
CA ASP A 247 -5.43 3.45 -9.19
C ASP A 247 -6.81 2.84 -8.93
N GLN A 248 -7.04 2.38 -7.70
CA GLN A 248 -8.31 1.74 -7.30
C GLN A 248 -9.50 2.71 -7.25
N SER A 249 -9.28 4.03 -7.34
CA SER A 249 -10.34 5.02 -7.36
C SER A 249 -10.99 5.21 -8.74
N VAL A 250 -10.39 4.62 -9.79
CA VAL A 250 -10.89 4.68 -11.17
C VAL A 250 -11.17 3.27 -11.74
N PRO A 251 -12.13 3.11 -12.65
CA PRO A 251 -13.02 4.14 -13.20
C PRO A 251 -14.03 4.64 -12.17
N LEU A 252 -14.12 5.95 -11.99
CA LEU A 252 -15.11 6.59 -11.13
C LEU A 252 -16.27 7.08 -12.01
N TRP A 253 -17.40 6.39 -11.94
CA TRP A 253 -18.52 6.67 -12.82
C TRP A 253 -19.33 7.91 -12.42
N TRP A 254 -19.65 8.71 -13.40
CA TRP A 254 -20.64 9.79 -13.33
C TRP A 254 -21.87 9.34 -14.11
N LYS A 255 -22.92 8.98 -13.40
CA LYS A 255 -24.14 8.39 -13.96
C LYS A 255 -24.71 9.22 -15.11
N GLY A 256 -24.89 8.59 -16.27
CA GLY A 256 -25.45 9.21 -17.48
C GLY A 256 -24.47 10.06 -18.28
N VAL A 257 -23.24 10.26 -17.81
CA VAL A 257 -22.21 11.08 -18.49
C VAL A 257 -21.04 10.22 -18.97
N GLY A 258 -20.42 9.43 -18.07
CA GLY A 258 -19.25 8.64 -18.38
C GLY A 258 -18.46 8.28 -17.12
N PHE A 259 -17.14 8.26 -17.21
CA PHE A 259 -16.29 7.95 -16.08
C PHE A 259 -14.99 8.75 -16.07
N PHE A 260 -14.48 9.03 -14.88
CA PHE A 260 -13.15 9.57 -14.69
C PHE A 260 -12.12 8.45 -14.81
N TRP A 261 -10.99 8.77 -15.47
CA TRP A 261 -9.85 7.89 -15.66
C TRP A 261 -8.54 8.63 -15.39
N ARG A 262 -7.65 8.01 -14.62
CA ARG A 262 -6.30 8.53 -14.37
C ARG A 262 -5.34 7.99 -15.43
N THR A 263 -4.54 8.87 -16.01
CA THR A 263 -3.49 8.52 -16.98
C THR A 263 -2.20 9.26 -16.66
N GLU A 264 -1.08 8.78 -17.16
CA GLU A 264 0.23 9.45 -17.07
C GLU A 264 0.87 9.63 -18.45
N ARG A 265 0.10 9.45 -19.52
CA ARG A 265 0.61 9.50 -20.91
C ARG A 265 1.26 10.83 -21.26
N ASN A 266 0.86 11.93 -20.64
CA ASN A 266 1.38 13.28 -20.85
C ASN A 266 2.52 13.65 -19.89
N GLY A 267 3.19 12.67 -19.28
CA GLY A 267 4.41 12.84 -18.50
C GLY A 267 4.24 12.91 -16.97
N ALA A 268 3.02 13.14 -16.48
CA ALA A 268 2.66 13.05 -15.07
C ALA A 268 1.17 12.70 -14.93
N ALA A 269 0.71 12.49 -13.69
CA ALA A 269 -0.67 12.11 -13.40
C ALA A 269 -1.67 13.18 -13.87
N GLU A 270 -2.64 12.76 -14.67
CA GLU A 270 -3.73 13.53 -15.24
C GLU A 270 -5.05 12.81 -14.99
N LEU A 271 -6.14 13.54 -14.82
CA LEU A 271 -7.48 13.00 -14.71
C LEU A 271 -8.34 13.41 -15.90
N GLU A 272 -8.80 12.45 -16.65
CA GLU A 272 -9.68 12.61 -17.81
C GLU A 272 -11.11 12.24 -17.45
N LEU A 273 -12.09 12.94 -18.03
CA LEU A 273 -13.47 12.49 -18.13
C LEU A 273 -13.66 11.83 -19.49
N ARG A 274 -14.14 10.59 -19.49
CA ARG A 274 -14.44 9.80 -20.69
C ARG A 274 -15.93 9.50 -20.78
N GLY A 275 -16.45 9.45 -21.97
CA GLY A 275 -17.84 9.06 -22.24
C GLY A 275 -18.11 7.59 -21.90
N PRO A 276 -19.38 7.15 -21.93
CA PRO A 276 -19.75 5.76 -21.65
C PRO A 276 -19.21 4.78 -22.70
N ASP A 277 -18.80 5.28 -23.87
CA ASP A 277 -18.10 4.55 -24.94
C ASP A 277 -16.57 4.61 -24.82
N GLY A 278 -16.04 5.21 -23.77
CA GLY A 278 -14.63 5.37 -23.49
C GLY A 278 -13.90 6.50 -24.20
N LYS A 279 -14.60 7.27 -25.07
CA LYS A 279 -13.98 8.42 -25.75
C LYS A 279 -13.67 9.53 -24.77
N LEU A 280 -12.53 10.19 -24.97
CA LEU A 280 -12.15 11.37 -24.19
C LEU A 280 -13.16 12.50 -24.41
N LEU A 281 -13.70 13.03 -23.32
CA LEU A 281 -14.57 14.21 -23.31
C LEU A 281 -13.81 15.47 -22.89
N ALA A 282 -13.02 15.38 -21.81
CA ALA A 282 -12.26 16.51 -21.27
C ALA A 282 -11.11 16.05 -20.37
N SER A 283 -10.07 16.87 -20.24
CA SER A 283 -9.08 16.79 -19.16
C SER A 283 -9.56 17.64 -17.99
N TRP A 284 -9.75 17.02 -16.82
CA TRP A 284 -10.25 17.68 -15.61
C TRP A 284 -9.13 18.12 -14.67
N VAL A 285 -8.07 17.35 -14.56
CA VAL A 285 -6.88 17.72 -13.81
C VAL A 285 -5.67 17.47 -14.71
N LYS A 286 -5.01 18.54 -15.09
CA LYS A 286 -3.84 18.49 -15.99
C LYS A 286 -2.57 18.04 -15.26
N PRO A 287 -1.55 17.52 -15.98
CA PRO A 287 -0.32 16.99 -15.39
C PRO A 287 0.43 17.97 -14.48
N GLU A 288 0.44 19.25 -14.83
CA GLU A 288 1.15 20.29 -14.06
C GLU A 288 0.57 20.59 -12.68
N VAL A 289 -0.65 20.14 -12.40
CA VAL A 289 -1.32 20.31 -11.10
C VAL A 289 -0.72 19.40 -10.04
N GLY A 290 -0.17 18.26 -10.44
CA GLY A 290 0.41 17.25 -9.53
C GLY A 290 -0.66 16.47 -8.76
N LEU A 291 -1.57 15.81 -9.49
CA LEU A 291 -2.60 14.93 -8.93
C LEU A 291 -1.94 13.80 -8.11
N ASP A 292 -2.30 13.70 -6.83
CA ASP A 292 -1.86 12.61 -5.94
C ASP A 292 -2.96 11.54 -5.80
N LYS A 293 -4.10 11.89 -5.15
CA LYS A 293 -5.22 10.97 -4.93
C LYS A 293 -6.57 11.61 -5.21
N ILE A 294 -7.46 10.86 -5.83
CA ILE A 294 -8.87 11.23 -5.97
C ILE A 294 -9.55 11.00 -4.62
N VAL A 295 -10.22 12.02 -4.08
CA VAL A 295 -10.99 11.95 -2.83
C VAL A 295 -12.42 11.54 -3.10
N GLY A 296 -13.03 12.05 -4.17
CA GLY A 296 -14.38 11.71 -4.59
C GLY A 296 -15.02 12.74 -5.49
N PHE A 297 -16.21 12.42 -5.97
CA PHE A 297 -16.98 13.26 -6.87
C PHE A 297 -18.41 13.46 -6.35
N ASP A 298 -18.87 14.71 -6.28
CA ASP A 298 -20.26 15.07 -6.03
C ASP A 298 -20.96 15.38 -7.35
N PRO A 299 -21.84 14.47 -7.86
CA PRO A 299 -22.53 14.69 -9.12
C PRO A 299 -23.56 15.83 -9.08
N ALA A 300 -24.07 16.19 -7.89
CA ALA A 300 -25.08 17.24 -7.75
C ALA A 300 -24.48 18.64 -7.97
N SER A 301 -23.31 18.90 -7.43
CA SER A 301 -22.54 20.13 -7.66
C SER A 301 -21.53 20.00 -8.80
N LYS A 302 -21.40 18.84 -9.42
CA LYS A 302 -20.37 18.50 -10.40
C LYS A 302 -18.95 18.79 -9.90
N THR A 303 -18.70 18.51 -8.64
CA THR A 303 -17.44 18.84 -7.99
C THR A 303 -16.60 17.60 -7.75
N LEU A 304 -15.41 17.58 -8.31
CA LEU A 304 -14.37 16.59 -8.03
C LEU A 304 -13.45 17.13 -6.92
N TYR A 305 -13.17 16.29 -5.92
CA TYR A 305 -12.18 16.58 -4.88
C TYR A 305 -10.97 15.66 -5.04
N PHE A 306 -9.77 16.20 -4.88
CA PHE A 306 -8.53 15.44 -4.95
C PHE A 306 -7.44 16.08 -4.09
N THR A 307 -6.44 15.28 -3.68
CA THR A 307 -5.20 15.81 -3.10
C THR A 307 -4.12 15.90 -4.16
N GLY A 308 -3.23 16.90 -4.04
CA GLY A 308 -2.17 17.12 -5.01
C GLY A 308 -1.29 18.31 -4.69
N GLY A 309 -0.46 18.68 -5.65
CA GLY A 309 0.48 19.80 -5.61
C GLY A 309 1.79 19.48 -6.30
N SER A 310 2.52 20.52 -6.72
CA SER A 310 3.80 20.39 -7.43
C SER A 310 4.97 19.96 -6.52
N ASN A 311 4.83 20.10 -5.19
CA ASN A 311 5.83 19.67 -4.22
C ASN A 311 5.57 18.22 -3.81
N PRO A 312 6.43 17.21 -4.15
CA PRO A 312 6.17 15.82 -3.82
C PRO A 312 6.23 15.53 -2.31
N THR A 313 6.85 16.40 -1.50
CA THR A 313 6.95 16.22 -0.05
C THR A 313 5.69 16.66 0.70
N ALA A 314 4.78 17.37 0.04
CA ALA A 314 3.55 17.91 0.58
C ALA A 314 2.39 17.71 -0.40
N ASN A 315 1.16 17.79 0.07
CA ASN A 315 -0.02 17.89 -0.78
C ASN A 315 -1.09 18.76 -0.11
N ARG A 316 -2.01 19.28 -0.91
CA ARG A 316 -3.16 20.06 -0.48
C ARG A 316 -4.44 19.46 -1.04
N LEU A 317 -5.56 19.84 -0.44
CA LEU A 317 -6.88 19.45 -0.95
C LEU A 317 -7.36 20.47 -2.00
N PHE A 318 -7.70 19.97 -3.17
CA PHE A 318 -8.22 20.74 -4.31
C PHE A 318 -9.63 20.29 -4.66
N ARG A 319 -10.34 21.17 -5.38
CA ARG A 319 -11.58 20.83 -6.08
C ARG A 319 -11.54 21.34 -7.53
N VAL A 320 -12.27 20.65 -8.38
CA VAL A 320 -12.60 21.08 -9.76
C VAL A 320 -14.11 21.08 -9.89
N VAL A 321 -14.69 22.20 -10.30
CA VAL A 321 -16.14 22.33 -10.51
C VAL A 321 -16.42 22.35 -12.00
N ASP A 322 -17.24 21.42 -12.49
CA ASP A 322 -17.71 21.31 -13.88
C ASP A 322 -16.58 21.42 -14.93
N GLY A 323 -15.42 20.79 -14.65
CA GLY A 323 -14.26 20.79 -15.53
C GLY A 323 -13.49 22.13 -15.61
N GLY A 324 -13.74 23.05 -14.70
CA GLY A 324 -13.03 24.32 -14.59
C GLY A 324 -11.60 24.18 -14.05
N ALA A 325 -10.97 25.30 -13.72
CA ALA A 325 -9.64 25.31 -13.11
C ALA A 325 -9.67 24.70 -11.69
N PRO A 326 -8.61 23.96 -11.28
CA PRO A 326 -8.48 23.52 -9.91
C PRO A 326 -8.38 24.67 -8.92
N ASP A 327 -9.13 24.56 -7.84
CA ASP A 327 -9.23 25.52 -6.75
C ASP A 327 -8.83 24.86 -5.44
N LEU A 328 -8.09 25.56 -4.57
CA LEU A 328 -7.81 25.08 -3.22
C LEU A 328 -9.08 25.05 -2.38
N VAL A 329 -9.31 23.95 -1.67
CA VAL A 329 -10.31 23.88 -0.62
C VAL A 329 -9.72 24.50 0.65
N GLU A 330 -10.41 25.50 1.21
CA GLU A 330 -9.99 26.12 2.45
C GLU A 330 -10.04 25.10 3.60
N THR A 331 -8.88 24.87 4.22
CA THR A 331 -8.70 23.93 5.33
C THR A 331 -7.77 24.55 6.36
N PRO A 332 -7.77 24.07 7.62
CA PRO A 332 -6.81 24.55 8.63
C PRO A 332 -5.38 24.03 8.41
N ALA A 333 -5.15 23.21 7.37
CA ALA A 333 -3.84 22.64 7.08
C ALA A 333 -2.81 23.73 6.71
N PRO A 334 -1.59 23.69 7.28
CA PRO A 334 -0.48 24.54 6.85
C PRO A 334 -0.16 24.38 5.36
N GLU A 335 0.48 25.37 4.77
CA GLU A 335 0.87 25.35 3.35
C GLU A 335 1.74 24.13 3.03
N LEU A 336 2.77 23.88 3.87
CA LEU A 336 3.61 22.69 3.78
C LEU A 336 3.09 21.61 4.72
N SER A 337 2.10 20.85 4.26
CA SER A 337 1.46 19.77 5.00
C SER A 337 1.23 18.54 4.11
N LEU A 338 0.99 17.41 4.73
CA LEU A 338 0.45 16.22 4.08
C LEU A 338 -1.02 16.10 4.48
N THR A 339 -1.89 16.08 3.49
CA THR A 339 -3.34 16.11 3.66
C THR A 339 -3.98 14.87 3.06
N THR A 340 -4.90 14.27 3.81
CA THR A 340 -5.82 13.23 3.31
C THR A 340 -7.25 13.70 3.54
N ALA A 341 -8.19 13.25 2.72
CA ALA A 341 -9.59 13.60 2.89
C ALA A 341 -10.51 12.44 2.52
N THR A 342 -11.70 12.44 3.10
CA THR A 342 -12.80 11.53 2.76
C THR A 342 -14.05 12.34 2.54
N LEU A 343 -14.70 12.16 1.39
CA LEU A 343 -15.97 12.80 1.05
C LEU A 343 -17.13 12.05 1.69
N SER A 344 -18.09 12.76 2.28
CA SER A 344 -19.33 12.15 2.78
C SER A 344 -20.14 11.51 1.65
N GLY A 345 -20.97 10.52 1.99
CA GLY A 345 -21.77 9.79 1.01
C GLY A 345 -22.78 10.67 0.22
N ASP A 346 -23.16 11.82 0.78
CA ASP A 346 -24.02 12.82 0.14
C ASP A 346 -23.25 13.94 -0.59
N GLY A 347 -21.92 13.84 -0.63
CA GLY A 347 -21.05 14.80 -1.33
C GLY A 347 -20.88 16.17 -0.66
N LYS A 348 -21.47 16.42 0.52
CA LYS A 348 -21.58 17.76 1.10
C LYS A 348 -20.50 18.11 2.10
N ALA A 349 -19.87 17.14 2.72
CA ALA A 349 -18.87 17.33 3.76
C ALA A 349 -17.61 16.50 3.48
N LEU A 350 -16.48 16.99 3.99
CA LEU A 350 -15.19 16.33 3.92
C LEU A 350 -14.64 16.15 5.34
N ALA A 351 -14.21 14.96 5.68
CA ALA A 351 -13.31 14.75 6.81
C ALA A 351 -11.88 14.92 6.29
N VAL A 352 -11.18 15.94 6.75
CA VAL A 352 -9.83 16.31 6.30
C VAL A 352 -8.85 16.08 7.43
N THR A 353 -7.88 15.20 7.23
CA THR A 353 -6.77 14.96 8.16
C THR A 353 -5.48 15.52 7.56
N TYR A 354 -4.75 16.30 8.34
CA TYR A 354 -3.52 16.94 7.90
C TYR A 354 -2.44 16.83 8.99
N THR A 355 -1.20 16.86 8.56
CA THR A 355 0.01 16.89 9.41
C THR A 355 1.07 17.74 8.74
N SER A 356 2.00 18.29 9.52
CA SER A 356 3.17 19.01 9.02
C SER A 356 4.44 18.54 9.76
N THR A 357 5.58 19.14 9.52
CA THR A 357 6.79 18.85 10.31
C THR A 357 6.68 19.29 11.77
N SER A 358 5.78 20.24 12.07
CA SER A 358 5.53 20.75 13.43
C SER A 358 4.30 20.14 14.09
N ASP A 359 3.34 19.66 13.31
CA ASP A 359 2.03 19.27 13.82
C ASP A 359 1.79 17.77 13.68
N MET A 360 1.32 17.14 14.74
CA MET A 360 0.78 15.77 14.71
C MET A 360 -0.50 15.74 13.86
N PRO A 361 -0.93 14.56 13.37
CA PRO A 361 -2.15 14.46 12.59
C PRO A 361 -3.36 15.06 13.32
N ALA A 362 -4.00 16.03 12.68
CA ALA A 362 -5.23 16.68 13.16
C ALA A 362 -6.33 16.53 12.12
N THR A 363 -7.57 16.37 12.57
CA THR A 363 -8.73 16.19 11.69
C THR A 363 -9.73 17.33 11.87
N ALA A 364 -10.30 17.77 10.75
CA ALA A 364 -11.41 18.72 10.72
C ALA A 364 -12.52 18.24 9.77
N VAL A 365 -13.75 18.60 10.08
CA VAL A 365 -14.87 18.49 9.16
C VAL A 365 -15.00 19.81 8.40
N VAL A 366 -14.97 19.74 7.09
CA VAL A 366 -15.09 20.87 6.18
C VAL A 366 -16.38 20.74 5.38
N ILE A 367 -17.21 21.79 5.38
CA ILE A 367 -18.43 21.89 4.57
C ILE A 367 -18.26 23.07 3.61
N PRO A 368 -17.77 22.84 2.37
CA PRO A 368 -17.36 23.91 1.46
C PRO A 368 -18.49 24.88 1.09
N SER A 369 -19.72 24.37 0.92
CA SER A 369 -20.89 25.20 0.58
C SER A 369 -21.26 26.21 1.67
N LEU A 370 -20.94 25.93 2.92
CA LEU A 370 -21.19 26.80 4.08
C LEU A 370 -19.95 27.59 4.52
N ARG A 371 -18.80 27.38 3.88
CA ARG A 371 -17.48 27.86 4.34
C ARG A 371 -17.24 27.56 5.82
N LEU A 372 -17.68 26.37 6.24
CA LEU A 372 -17.62 25.95 7.63
C LEU A 372 -16.52 24.91 7.82
N THR A 373 -15.64 25.18 8.78
CA THR A 373 -14.63 24.22 9.23
C THR A 373 -14.76 24.02 10.73
N ARG A 374 -14.79 22.75 11.17
CA ARG A 374 -14.86 22.37 12.58
C ARG A 374 -13.78 21.34 12.91
N PRO A 375 -12.87 21.64 13.83
CA PRO A 375 -11.89 20.66 14.28
C PRO A 375 -12.58 19.50 14.99
N VAL A 376 -12.05 18.29 14.80
CA VAL A 376 -12.44 17.10 15.55
C VAL A 376 -11.47 16.96 16.73
N PRO A 377 -11.96 16.96 18.00
CA PRO A 377 -11.09 16.81 19.15
C PRO A 377 -10.31 15.49 19.11
N SER A 378 -9.03 15.55 19.47
CA SER A 378 -8.18 14.36 19.61
C SER A 378 -8.04 13.98 21.07
N VAL A 379 -8.02 12.67 21.35
CA VAL A 379 -7.70 12.10 22.68
C VAL A 379 -6.27 11.53 22.71
N ALA A 380 -5.52 11.64 21.60
CA ALA A 380 -4.15 11.18 21.52
C ALA A 380 -3.23 12.06 22.40
N LEU A 381 -2.24 11.42 23.02
CA LEU A 381 -1.19 12.14 23.75
C LEU A 381 -0.30 12.89 22.74
N GLU A 382 -0.04 14.16 23.01
CA GLU A 382 0.84 14.98 22.22
C GLU A 382 2.30 14.70 22.62
N PRO A 383 3.15 14.21 21.70
CA PRO A 383 4.57 14.00 22.00
C PRO A 383 5.29 15.32 22.29
N THR A 384 6.13 15.34 23.29
CA THR A 384 6.95 16.53 23.65
C THR A 384 8.15 16.70 22.72
N LEU A 385 8.57 15.63 22.04
CA LEU A 385 9.67 15.67 21.08
C LEU A 385 9.26 16.37 19.80
N GLN A 386 9.99 17.40 19.40
CA GLN A 386 9.84 18.10 18.13
C GLN A 386 11.01 17.78 17.23
N PRO A 387 10.81 17.26 16.00
CA PRO A 387 11.91 17.02 15.05
C PRO A 387 12.56 18.32 14.58
N GLU A 388 13.88 18.35 14.59
CA GLU A 388 14.69 19.41 13.97
C GLU A 388 15.06 19.01 12.55
N ILE A 389 14.09 19.06 11.67
CA ILE A 389 14.20 18.60 10.29
C ILE A 389 14.29 19.76 9.30
N SER A 390 15.20 19.66 8.35
CA SER A 390 15.28 20.54 7.18
C SER A 390 14.96 19.73 5.93
N ILE A 391 13.92 20.13 5.18
CA ILE A 391 13.51 19.51 3.93
C ILE A 391 13.81 20.46 2.78
N PHE A 392 14.49 19.97 1.72
CA PHE A 392 14.87 20.76 0.55
C PHE A 392 15.09 19.88 -0.67
N GLN A 393 15.02 20.49 -1.85
CA GLN A 393 15.38 19.83 -3.10
C GLN A 393 16.87 20.09 -3.40
N LEU A 394 17.58 19.08 -3.90
CA LEU A 394 18.92 19.23 -4.44
C LEU A 394 18.88 19.96 -5.79
N GLU A 395 20.01 20.55 -6.18
CA GLU A 395 20.13 21.34 -7.42
C GLU A 395 19.72 20.56 -8.69
N ASN A 396 19.39 21.29 -9.76
CA ASN A 396 19.05 20.74 -11.08
C ASN A 396 17.87 19.77 -11.08
N ASP A 397 16.78 20.14 -10.39
CA ASP A 397 15.61 19.27 -10.22
C ASP A 397 15.96 17.89 -9.63
N GLY A 398 17.02 17.84 -8.83
CA GLY A 398 17.50 16.64 -8.19
C GLY A 398 16.53 16.06 -7.17
N PRO A 399 16.97 15.02 -6.44
CA PRO A 399 16.22 14.40 -5.37
C PRO A 399 15.77 15.38 -4.28
N TRP A 400 14.63 15.11 -3.65
CA TRP A 400 14.27 15.73 -2.39
C TRP A 400 15.01 15.05 -1.25
N ALA A 401 15.47 15.86 -0.30
CA ALA A 401 16.25 15.41 0.84
C ALA A 401 15.73 16.00 2.15
N ALA A 402 15.96 15.28 3.23
CA ALA A 402 15.74 15.77 4.59
C ALA A 402 16.96 15.47 5.47
N VAL A 403 17.28 16.41 6.36
CA VAL A 403 18.36 16.29 7.34
C VAL A 403 17.81 16.56 8.73
N LEU A 404 18.01 15.61 9.65
CA LEU A 404 17.71 15.76 11.08
C LEU A 404 19.03 15.84 11.85
N ARG A 405 19.15 16.87 12.69
CA ARG A 405 20.29 17.09 13.59
C ARG A 405 19.94 16.71 15.01
N PRO A 406 20.93 16.30 15.84
CA PRO A 406 20.70 16.13 17.27
C PRO A 406 20.35 17.49 17.93
N ARG A 407 19.55 17.47 18.98
CA ARG A 407 19.15 18.70 19.71
C ARG A 407 20.32 19.42 20.38
N ASP A 408 21.34 18.68 20.78
CA ASP A 408 22.59 19.20 21.33
C ASP A 408 23.65 19.47 20.25
N PHE A 409 23.19 19.74 19.03
CA PHE A 409 24.06 20.02 17.89
C PHE A 409 25.09 21.12 18.22
N THR A 410 26.35 20.82 17.97
CA THR A 410 27.46 21.74 18.18
C THR A 410 28.11 22.07 16.84
N LYS A 411 28.10 23.35 16.46
CA LYS A 411 28.74 23.83 15.23
C LYS A 411 30.26 23.51 15.25
N GLY A 412 30.74 22.96 14.13
CA GLY A 412 32.17 22.58 13.99
C GLY A 412 32.51 21.16 14.46
N LYS A 413 31.62 20.51 15.23
CA LYS A 413 31.76 19.09 15.55
C LYS A 413 31.40 18.24 14.35
N LYS A 414 32.09 17.13 14.12
CA LYS A 414 31.80 16.14 13.10
C LYS A 414 30.91 15.03 13.67
N TYR A 415 29.84 14.70 12.95
CA TYR A 415 28.87 13.69 13.36
C TYR A 415 28.86 12.54 12.35
N PRO A 416 28.81 11.27 12.80
CA PRO A 416 28.54 10.15 11.94
C PRO A 416 27.13 10.31 11.34
N VAL A 417 26.92 9.75 10.15
CA VAL A 417 25.70 9.92 9.37
C VAL A 417 24.95 8.59 9.26
N ILE A 418 23.64 8.63 9.43
CA ILE A 418 22.77 7.51 9.12
C ILE A 418 21.87 7.90 7.94
N LEU A 419 22.00 7.18 6.83
CA LEU A 419 21.05 7.22 5.73
C LEU A 419 19.85 6.37 6.13
N ASN A 420 18.69 7.01 6.36
CA ASN A 420 17.41 6.32 6.46
C ASN A 420 16.84 6.20 5.06
N VAL A 421 16.80 4.99 4.51
CA VAL A 421 16.49 4.74 3.12
C VAL A 421 15.24 3.88 2.96
N TYR A 422 14.41 4.21 1.97
CA TYR A 422 13.50 3.29 1.32
C TYR A 422 13.88 3.18 -0.17
N GLY A 423 13.78 4.28 -0.93
CA GLY A 423 14.30 4.44 -2.29
C GLY A 423 13.61 3.60 -3.35
N GLY A 424 12.55 2.90 -3.00
CA GLY A 424 11.77 2.04 -3.90
C GLY A 424 10.53 2.73 -4.48
N PRO A 425 9.89 2.09 -5.46
CA PRO A 425 8.65 2.59 -6.04
C PRO A 425 7.52 2.67 -5.00
N HIS A 426 6.53 3.52 -5.28
CA HIS A 426 5.31 3.74 -4.47
C HIS A 426 5.50 4.33 -3.07
N HIS A 427 6.72 4.66 -2.64
CA HIS A 427 6.96 5.22 -1.31
C HIS A 427 7.86 6.45 -1.35
N LEU A 428 7.58 7.40 -0.44
CA LEU A 428 8.41 8.59 -0.19
C LEU A 428 8.83 8.62 1.27
N GLU A 429 10.13 8.83 1.49
CA GLU A 429 10.71 9.04 2.82
C GLU A 429 10.70 10.52 3.22
N VAL A 430 10.82 11.43 2.25
CA VAL A 430 10.93 12.86 2.49
C VAL A 430 9.55 13.50 2.43
N LEU A 431 8.88 13.58 3.58
CA LEU A 431 7.52 14.10 3.70
C LEU A 431 7.41 15.17 4.79
N GLN A 432 6.47 16.11 4.61
CA GLN A 432 6.09 17.15 5.58
C GLN A 432 5.23 16.55 6.70
N VAL A 433 5.85 15.70 7.52
CA VAL A 433 5.17 14.98 8.61
C VAL A 433 5.99 15.04 9.90
N ARG A 434 5.33 15.08 11.06
CA ARG A 434 6.01 15.04 12.37
C ARG A 434 6.14 13.62 12.90
N ARG A 435 5.06 12.86 12.88
CA ARG A 435 4.96 11.56 13.56
C ARG A 435 6.07 10.59 13.14
N GLU A 436 6.25 10.38 11.85
CA GLU A 436 7.22 9.45 11.28
C GLU A 436 8.67 9.90 11.51
N ASN A 437 8.88 11.20 11.77
CA ASN A 437 10.20 11.76 12.07
C ASN A 437 10.55 11.76 13.57
N LEU A 438 9.64 11.37 14.48
CA LEU A 438 9.92 11.32 15.92
C LEU A 438 11.01 10.30 16.27
N ALA A 439 10.91 9.08 15.77
CA ALA A 439 11.91 8.05 16.02
C ALA A 439 13.27 8.39 15.37
N LEU A 440 13.25 9.03 14.20
CA LEU A 440 14.47 9.49 13.53
C LEU A 440 15.13 10.66 14.30
N GLN A 441 14.34 11.55 14.91
CA GLN A 441 14.87 12.58 15.79
C GLN A 441 15.48 11.97 17.08
N TRP A 442 14.81 10.95 17.64
CA TRP A 442 15.37 10.20 18.76
C TRP A 442 16.73 9.58 18.38
N LEU A 443 16.81 8.97 17.19
CA LEU A 443 18.06 8.40 16.67
C LEU A 443 19.14 9.49 16.47
N ALA A 444 18.77 10.64 15.92
CA ALA A 444 19.70 11.78 15.79
C ALA A 444 20.23 12.22 17.16
N ASN A 445 19.39 12.28 18.19
CA ASN A 445 19.77 12.62 19.56
C ASN A 445 20.73 11.60 20.19
N GLN A 446 20.91 10.41 19.58
CA GLN A 446 21.96 9.46 19.98
C GLN A 446 23.36 9.85 19.48
N GLY A 447 23.50 11.00 18.82
CA GLY A 447 24.77 11.56 18.36
C GLY A 447 25.03 11.42 16.86
N PHE A 448 23.97 11.27 16.05
CA PHE A 448 24.06 11.12 14.60
C PHE A 448 23.43 12.31 13.87
N ILE A 449 23.81 12.50 12.60
CA ILE A 449 22.98 13.22 11.63
C ILE A 449 22.22 12.18 10.82
N VAL A 450 20.89 12.28 10.79
CA VAL A 450 20.05 11.38 10.01
C VAL A 450 19.66 12.07 8.69
N VAL A 451 19.85 11.36 7.58
CA VAL A 451 19.58 11.86 6.22
C VAL A 451 18.57 10.97 5.56
N LYS A 452 17.58 11.56 4.89
CA LYS A 452 16.60 10.91 4.01
C LYS A 452 16.75 11.48 2.61
N LEU A 453 16.51 10.66 1.58
CA LEU A 453 16.60 11.08 0.19
C LEU A 453 15.68 10.24 -0.69
N ASP A 454 14.84 10.91 -1.50
CA ASP A 454 13.96 10.30 -2.50
C ASP A 454 14.56 10.47 -3.91
N GLY A 455 15.29 9.44 -4.35
CA GLY A 455 15.92 9.37 -5.67
C GLY A 455 14.97 8.93 -6.77
N ARG A 456 15.52 8.67 -7.95
CA ARG A 456 14.76 8.15 -9.10
C ARG A 456 14.10 6.81 -8.76
N GLY A 457 12.92 6.58 -9.32
CA GLY A 457 12.04 5.45 -8.99
C GLY A 457 10.95 5.78 -7.99
N THR A 458 11.10 6.86 -7.21
CA THR A 458 10.08 7.27 -6.23
C THR A 458 8.91 8.01 -6.89
N PRO A 459 7.69 7.95 -6.32
CA PRO A 459 6.47 8.49 -6.93
C PRO A 459 6.34 10.03 -6.81
N ARG A 460 5.23 10.56 -7.33
CA ARG A 460 4.77 11.96 -7.20
C ARG A 460 5.66 12.99 -7.89
N ARG A 461 6.44 12.54 -8.86
CA ARG A 461 7.20 13.40 -9.78
C ARG A 461 6.75 13.13 -11.22
N THR A 462 7.66 13.17 -12.18
CA THR A 462 7.34 12.84 -13.57
C THR A 462 7.35 11.33 -13.81
N ARG A 463 6.62 10.89 -14.83
CA ARG A 463 6.65 9.52 -15.33
C ARG A 463 8.09 9.05 -15.63
N ALA A 464 8.91 9.88 -16.27
CA ALA A 464 10.31 9.56 -16.57
C ALA A 464 11.15 9.33 -15.32
N TRP A 465 10.93 10.11 -14.25
CA TRP A 465 11.60 9.94 -12.96
C TRP A 465 11.29 8.59 -12.34
N GLU A 466 10.01 8.23 -12.31
CA GLU A 466 9.55 7.00 -11.67
C GLU A 466 9.98 5.76 -12.49
N ARG A 467 9.85 5.80 -13.84
CA ARG A 467 10.18 4.67 -14.73
C ARG A 467 11.69 4.45 -14.92
N ALA A 468 12.54 5.33 -14.40
CA ALA A 468 13.99 5.23 -14.56
C ALA A 468 14.60 3.93 -14.01
N ILE A 469 13.92 3.25 -13.08
CA ILE A 469 14.37 1.99 -12.45
C ILE A 469 13.91 0.72 -13.18
N LYS A 470 13.25 0.86 -14.34
CA LYS A 470 12.81 -0.32 -15.10
C LYS A 470 14.00 -1.21 -15.42
N HIS A 471 13.88 -2.49 -15.06
CA HIS A 471 14.87 -3.57 -15.21
C HIS A 471 16.15 -3.43 -14.35
N ASP A 472 16.21 -2.48 -13.40
CA ASP A 472 17.37 -2.33 -12.50
C ASP A 472 16.99 -1.62 -11.20
N PHE A 473 16.81 -2.37 -10.13
CA PHE A 473 16.59 -1.82 -8.78
C PHE A 473 17.87 -1.34 -8.09
N ALA A 474 19.04 -1.74 -8.58
CA ALA A 474 20.29 -1.57 -7.83
C ALA A 474 21.09 -0.33 -8.23
N THR A 475 21.22 -0.07 -9.53
CA THR A 475 22.22 0.90 -10.00
C THR A 475 21.80 2.33 -9.69
N LEU A 476 20.59 2.72 -10.11
CA LEU A 476 20.12 4.10 -9.93
C LEU A 476 19.73 4.37 -8.48
N THR A 477 19.04 3.45 -7.82
CA THR A 477 18.58 3.66 -6.44
C THR A 477 19.75 3.84 -5.50
N ALA A 478 20.79 2.99 -5.57
CA ALA A 478 21.97 3.14 -4.74
C ALA A 478 22.84 4.35 -5.18
N GLY A 479 22.99 4.58 -6.48
CA GLY A 479 23.74 5.71 -7.03
C GLY A 479 23.18 7.06 -6.58
N ASP A 480 21.87 7.24 -6.65
CA ASP A 480 21.21 8.48 -6.21
C ASP A 480 21.38 8.73 -4.70
N GLN A 481 21.37 7.67 -3.86
CA GLN A 481 21.66 7.81 -2.43
C GLN A 481 23.11 8.29 -2.19
N VAL A 482 24.08 7.69 -2.86
CA VAL A 482 25.51 8.04 -2.69
C VAL A 482 25.79 9.46 -3.19
N GLU A 483 25.36 9.80 -4.40
CA GLU A 483 25.62 11.13 -4.96
C GLU A 483 24.82 12.22 -4.23
N GLY A 484 23.58 11.94 -3.86
CA GLY A 484 22.77 12.82 -3.04
C GLY A 484 23.39 13.08 -1.67
N LEU A 485 23.88 12.04 -0.99
CA LEU A 485 24.61 12.19 0.28
C LEU A 485 25.82 13.13 0.14
N LYS A 486 26.65 12.96 -0.91
CA LYS A 486 27.80 13.84 -1.18
C LYS A 486 27.36 15.29 -1.43
N ALA A 487 26.25 15.49 -2.16
CA ALA A 487 25.69 16.81 -2.41
C ALA A 487 25.21 17.47 -1.11
N ILE A 488 24.51 16.72 -0.24
CA ILE A 488 24.04 17.18 1.06
C ILE A 488 25.22 17.57 1.96
N ALA A 489 26.28 16.76 1.98
CA ALA A 489 27.47 17.03 2.82
C ALA A 489 28.20 18.33 2.43
N ARG A 490 28.13 18.78 1.18
CA ARG A 490 28.65 20.12 0.80
C ARG A 490 27.88 21.25 1.49
N ARG A 491 26.60 21.07 1.73
CA ARG A 491 25.73 22.04 2.45
C ARG A 491 25.83 21.89 3.97
N TYR A 492 26.13 20.69 4.45
CA TYR A 492 26.19 20.32 5.86
C TYR A 492 27.61 19.79 6.21
N PRO A 493 28.62 20.69 6.35
CA PRO A 493 30.02 20.30 6.53
C PRO A 493 30.29 19.55 7.85
N GLU A 494 29.36 19.55 8.78
CA GLU A 494 29.40 18.75 10.03
C GLU A 494 29.19 17.24 9.81
N MET A 495 28.71 16.81 8.65
CA MET A 495 28.59 15.39 8.30
C MET A 495 29.99 14.78 8.13
N ASP A 496 30.21 13.65 8.78
CA ASP A 496 31.45 12.87 8.66
C ASP A 496 31.23 11.71 7.68
N LEU A 497 31.58 11.92 6.42
CA LEU A 497 31.44 10.92 5.37
C LEU A 497 32.41 9.71 5.52
N SER A 498 33.35 9.74 6.47
CA SER A 498 34.13 8.55 6.81
C SER A 498 33.37 7.57 7.71
N ARG A 499 32.26 8.01 8.31
CA ARG A 499 31.39 7.26 9.24
C ARG A 499 29.93 7.33 8.82
N VAL A 500 29.59 6.62 7.76
CA VAL A 500 28.23 6.57 7.20
C VAL A 500 27.63 5.18 7.40
N GLY A 501 26.46 5.09 8.02
CA GLY A 501 25.64 3.89 8.10
C GLY A 501 24.37 4.03 7.25
N ALA A 502 23.76 2.90 6.86
CA ALA A 502 22.48 2.86 6.19
C ALA A 502 21.47 1.99 6.97
N TYR A 503 20.25 2.50 7.14
CA TYR A 503 19.14 1.82 7.77
C TYR A 503 17.92 1.86 6.87
N GLY A 504 17.20 0.76 6.78
CA GLY A 504 15.91 0.70 6.09
C GLY A 504 15.18 -0.60 6.36
N TRP A 505 13.89 -0.63 5.99
CA TRP A 505 12.98 -1.77 6.17
C TRP A 505 12.37 -2.18 4.83
N SER A 506 12.14 -3.49 4.59
CA SER A 506 11.55 -4.01 3.36
C SER A 506 12.41 -3.68 2.13
N PHE A 507 11.92 -2.95 1.13
CA PHE A 507 12.77 -2.42 0.04
C PHE A 507 13.90 -1.55 0.59
N GLY A 508 13.66 -0.77 1.63
CA GLY A 508 14.71 -0.02 2.33
C GLY A 508 15.74 -0.93 3.02
N GLY A 509 15.32 -2.09 3.51
CA GLY A 509 16.20 -3.16 4.00
C GLY A 509 17.10 -3.69 2.87
N TYR A 510 16.52 -3.98 1.71
CA TYR A 510 17.27 -4.29 0.49
C TYR A 510 18.28 -3.19 0.16
N LEU A 511 17.83 -1.94 0.08
CA LEU A 511 18.70 -0.82 -0.31
C LEU A 511 19.80 -0.54 0.73
N SER A 512 19.53 -0.64 2.03
CA SER A 512 20.55 -0.45 3.07
C SER A 512 21.65 -1.51 2.99
N ALA A 513 21.29 -2.78 2.79
CA ALA A 513 22.24 -3.86 2.56
C ALA A 513 23.01 -3.66 1.24
N LEU A 514 22.33 -3.31 0.15
CA LEU A 514 22.94 -3.04 -1.15
C LEU A 514 24.02 -1.94 -1.05
N LEU A 515 23.74 -0.85 -0.34
CA LEU A 515 24.67 0.24 -0.12
C LEU A 515 25.96 -0.22 0.58
N ALA A 516 25.85 -1.08 1.61
CA ALA A 516 27.03 -1.62 2.29
C ALA A 516 27.78 -2.65 1.43
N LEU A 517 27.08 -3.43 0.63
CA LEU A 517 27.67 -4.45 -0.26
C LEU A 517 28.37 -3.82 -1.46
N LYS A 518 27.69 -2.92 -2.17
CA LYS A 518 28.14 -2.34 -3.45
C LYS A 518 28.95 -1.05 -3.28
N HIS A 519 28.59 -0.21 -2.29
CA HIS A 519 29.19 1.10 -2.04
C HIS A 519 29.85 1.17 -0.66
N GLY A 520 30.55 0.10 -0.25
CA GLY A 520 31.27 0.02 1.01
C GLY A 520 32.46 1.00 1.17
N ASP A 521 32.84 1.70 0.11
CA ASP A 521 33.75 2.86 0.14
C ASP A 521 33.07 4.09 0.78
N VAL A 522 31.76 4.23 0.68
CA VAL A 522 30.95 5.30 1.29
C VAL A 522 30.23 4.79 2.53
N VAL A 523 29.39 3.77 2.41
CA VAL A 523 28.60 3.22 3.51
C VAL A 523 29.40 2.16 4.27
N LYS A 524 29.68 2.42 5.55
CA LYS A 524 30.58 1.62 6.40
C LYS A 524 29.88 0.51 7.16
N SER A 525 28.56 0.59 7.31
CA SER A 525 27.74 -0.38 8.04
C SER A 525 26.30 -0.31 7.58
N ALA A 526 25.57 -1.42 7.62
CA ALA A 526 24.13 -1.43 7.37
C ALA A 526 23.35 -2.12 8.48
N PHE A 527 22.16 -1.58 8.76
CA PHE A 527 21.11 -2.25 9.49
C PHE A 527 19.95 -2.49 8.51
N SER A 528 19.70 -3.74 8.19
CA SER A 528 18.79 -4.17 7.13
C SER A 528 17.61 -4.92 7.73
N GLY A 529 16.43 -4.28 7.73
CA GLY A 529 15.19 -4.85 8.27
C GLY A 529 14.36 -5.53 7.19
N ALA A 530 13.95 -6.77 7.41
CA ALA A 530 13.08 -7.57 6.53
C ALA A 530 13.40 -7.41 5.02
N PRO A 531 14.68 -7.57 4.60
CA PRO A 531 15.11 -7.26 3.24
C PRO A 531 14.58 -8.24 2.22
N VAL A 532 14.18 -7.75 1.04
CA VAL A 532 14.22 -8.57 -0.16
C VAL A 532 15.70 -8.79 -0.52
N VAL A 533 16.11 -10.01 -0.78
CA VAL A 533 17.51 -10.37 -1.07
C VAL A 533 17.68 -10.83 -2.50
N ASP A 534 16.78 -11.69 -2.93
CA ASP A 534 16.73 -12.25 -4.28
C ASP A 534 15.32 -12.03 -4.84
N TRP A 535 15.21 -11.24 -5.89
CA TRP A 535 13.91 -10.87 -6.47
C TRP A 535 13.18 -12.03 -7.13
N LEU A 536 13.87 -13.16 -7.38
CA LEU A 536 13.22 -14.43 -7.79
C LEU A 536 12.35 -15.06 -6.69
N ASP A 537 12.48 -14.61 -5.45
CA ASP A 537 11.73 -15.14 -4.30
C ASP A 537 10.66 -14.16 -3.78
N TYR A 538 10.51 -12.99 -4.39
CA TYR A 538 9.41 -12.08 -4.07
C TYR A 538 8.20 -12.36 -4.98
N ASP A 539 7.07 -11.60 -4.84
CA ASP A 539 5.89 -11.92 -5.63
C ASP A 539 5.97 -11.47 -7.10
N THR A 540 5.12 -12.08 -7.94
CA THR A 540 5.05 -11.81 -9.38
C THR A 540 4.61 -10.41 -9.72
N HIS A 541 3.57 -9.91 -9.06
CA HIS A 541 2.92 -8.66 -9.49
C HIS A 541 3.84 -7.45 -9.27
N TYR A 542 4.51 -7.38 -8.10
CA TYR A 542 5.51 -6.35 -7.82
C TYR A 542 6.75 -6.53 -8.71
N THR A 543 7.34 -7.72 -8.67
CA THR A 543 8.66 -7.94 -9.26
C THR A 543 8.64 -7.86 -10.78
N GLU A 544 7.67 -8.51 -11.43
CA GLU A 544 7.60 -8.53 -12.90
C GLU A 544 7.16 -7.18 -13.48
N ARG A 545 6.42 -6.35 -12.72
CA ARG A 545 6.14 -4.96 -13.11
C ARG A 545 7.42 -4.17 -13.38
N TYR A 546 8.41 -4.31 -12.52
CA TYR A 546 9.63 -3.50 -12.58
C TYR A 546 10.77 -4.20 -13.30
N LEU A 547 10.98 -5.49 -13.07
CA LEU A 547 12.10 -6.24 -13.62
C LEU A 547 11.76 -7.03 -14.91
N GLY A 548 10.47 -7.19 -15.23
CA GLY A 548 9.99 -8.06 -16.31
C GLY A 548 9.99 -9.54 -15.90
N VAL A 549 9.54 -10.41 -16.80
CA VAL A 549 9.54 -11.86 -16.58
C VAL A 549 10.99 -12.39 -16.58
N PRO A 550 11.40 -13.24 -15.60
CA PRO A 550 12.81 -13.64 -15.44
C PRO A 550 13.45 -14.23 -16.70
N ASP A 551 12.74 -15.08 -17.44
CA ASP A 551 13.26 -15.73 -18.65
C ASP A 551 13.56 -14.74 -19.78
N ALA A 552 12.79 -13.63 -19.84
CA ALA A 552 13.01 -12.56 -20.81
C ALA A 552 14.06 -11.54 -20.35
N HIS A 553 14.21 -11.36 -19.04
CA HIS A 553 15.07 -10.33 -18.44
C HIS A 553 15.98 -10.86 -17.32
N PRO A 554 16.78 -11.95 -17.56
CA PRO A 554 17.59 -12.58 -16.51
C PRO A 554 18.61 -11.61 -15.89
N LYS A 555 19.15 -10.68 -16.70
CA LYS A 555 20.11 -9.70 -16.24
C LYS A 555 19.53 -8.70 -15.23
N ALA A 556 18.24 -8.37 -15.34
CA ALA A 556 17.56 -7.49 -14.41
C ALA A 556 17.52 -8.09 -12.99
N TYR A 557 17.32 -9.41 -12.90
CA TYR A 557 17.34 -10.14 -11.64
C TYR A 557 18.75 -10.29 -11.07
N GLU A 558 19.73 -10.58 -11.92
CA GLU A 558 21.14 -10.69 -11.53
C GLU A 558 21.65 -9.37 -10.92
N VAL A 559 21.48 -8.24 -11.61
CA VAL A 559 21.96 -6.94 -11.15
C VAL A 559 21.21 -6.45 -9.90
N SER A 560 19.96 -6.84 -9.74
CA SER A 560 19.13 -6.44 -8.60
C SER A 560 19.26 -7.38 -7.39
N SER A 561 19.90 -8.55 -7.51
CA SER A 561 20.11 -9.49 -6.41
C SER A 561 21.25 -9.02 -5.48
N LEU A 562 21.01 -8.99 -4.17
CA LEU A 562 22.05 -8.73 -3.18
C LEU A 562 23.17 -9.78 -3.23
N LEU A 563 22.83 -11.01 -3.60
CA LEU A 563 23.78 -12.13 -3.66
C LEU A 563 24.92 -11.86 -4.65
N THR A 564 24.65 -11.11 -5.70
CA THR A 564 25.65 -10.69 -6.72
C THR A 564 26.83 -9.94 -6.10
N TYR A 565 26.59 -9.17 -5.06
CA TYR A 565 27.59 -8.27 -4.45
C TYR A 565 28.28 -8.84 -3.21
N VAL A 566 27.86 -10.01 -2.73
CA VAL A 566 28.43 -10.66 -1.53
C VAL A 566 29.93 -10.95 -1.66
N PRO A 567 30.48 -11.46 -2.79
CA PRO A 567 31.90 -11.77 -2.91
C PRO A 567 32.81 -10.58 -2.59
N ASP A 568 32.40 -9.37 -2.99
CA ASP A 568 33.19 -8.15 -2.82
C ASP A 568 32.85 -7.37 -1.54
N ALA A 569 31.94 -7.87 -0.71
CA ALA A 569 31.49 -7.23 0.51
C ALA A 569 32.65 -7.00 1.50
N LYS A 570 32.74 -5.78 2.05
CA LYS A 570 33.78 -5.37 3.00
C LYS A 570 33.21 -4.86 4.33
N ARG A 571 31.91 -4.64 4.40
CA ARG A 571 31.26 -3.94 5.51
C ARG A 571 30.31 -4.86 6.28
N PRO A 572 30.17 -4.65 7.60
CA PRO A 572 29.27 -5.46 8.41
C PRO A 572 27.82 -5.10 8.12
N ILE A 573 26.95 -6.11 8.15
CA ILE A 573 25.50 -5.97 7.99
C ILE A 573 24.80 -6.67 9.16
N LEU A 574 23.86 -6.00 9.80
CA LEU A 574 22.90 -6.62 10.70
C LEU A 574 21.59 -6.84 9.94
N LEU A 575 21.11 -8.07 9.93
CA LEU A 575 19.84 -8.50 9.35
C LEU A 575 18.84 -8.71 10.48
N MET A 576 17.76 -7.95 10.52
CA MET A 576 16.65 -8.13 11.46
C MET A 576 15.39 -8.51 10.69
N HIS A 577 14.71 -9.61 11.06
CA HIS A 577 13.59 -10.11 10.26
C HIS A 577 12.60 -10.94 11.11
N GLY A 578 11.31 -10.73 10.88
CA GLY A 578 10.24 -11.54 11.46
C GLY A 578 10.23 -12.97 10.91
N THR A 579 10.18 -13.98 11.78
CA THR A 579 10.17 -15.38 11.33
C THR A 579 8.82 -15.82 10.74
N ALA A 580 7.75 -15.06 11.00
CA ALA A 580 6.41 -15.30 10.47
C ALA A 580 6.02 -14.31 9.36
N ASP A 581 7.00 -13.66 8.73
CA ASP A 581 6.78 -12.75 7.60
C ASP A 581 6.23 -13.53 6.40
N ASP A 582 4.97 -13.24 6.01
CA ASP A 582 4.24 -13.87 4.91
C ASP A 582 4.25 -13.03 3.62
N ASN A 583 4.96 -11.88 3.64
CA ASN A 583 5.18 -11.01 2.51
C ASN A 583 6.62 -11.15 1.97
N VAL A 584 7.60 -10.73 2.75
CA VAL A 584 9.03 -10.98 2.48
C VAL A 584 9.46 -12.15 3.35
N TYR A 585 9.41 -13.36 2.85
CA TYR A 585 9.68 -14.54 3.64
C TYR A 585 11.07 -14.51 4.28
N PHE A 586 11.19 -15.06 5.49
CA PHE A 586 12.45 -15.17 6.23
C PHE A 586 13.57 -15.88 5.45
N LEU A 587 13.20 -16.64 4.42
CA LEU A 587 14.08 -17.23 3.42
C LEU A 587 15.09 -16.23 2.84
N HIS A 588 14.68 -14.97 2.59
CA HIS A 588 15.56 -13.93 2.07
C HIS A 588 16.75 -13.69 2.99
N THR A 589 16.49 -13.50 4.29
CA THR A 589 17.55 -13.34 5.30
C THR A 589 18.45 -14.56 5.39
N LEU A 590 17.89 -15.77 5.33
CA LEU A 590 18.67 -17.00 5.36
C LEU A 590 19.59 -17.13 4.14
N LYS A 591 19.12 -16.81 2.94
CA LYS A 591 19.94 -16.82 1.71
C LYS A 591 21.12 -15.85 1.81
N LEU A 592 20.89 -14.61 2.25
CA LEU A 592 21.97 -13.64 2.39
C LEU A 592 22.97 -14.05 3.48
N SER A 593 22.47 -14.53 4.63
CA SER A 593 23.31 -15.01 5.72
C SER A 593 24.19 -16.19 5.28
N ASP A 594 23.62 -17.19 4.59
CA ASP A 594 24.38 -18.33 4.07
C ASP A 594 25.48 -17.88 3.07
N ALA A 595 25.13 -17.00 2.14
CA ALA A 595 26.10 -16.47 1.17
C ALA A 595 27.23 -15.68 1.85
N MET A 596 26.89 -14.81 2.80
CA MET A 596 27.89 -14.03 3.55
C MET A 596 28.77 -14.94 4.42
N PHE A 597 28.21 -15.95 5.08
CA PHE A 597 28.95 -16.91 5.90
C PHE A 597 29.96 -17.70 5.04
N LYS A 598 29.52 -18.25 3.92
CA LYS A 598 30.38 -18.98 2.97
C LYS A 598 31.48 -18.12 2.37
N ALA A 599 31.23 -16.84 2.18
CA ALA A 599 32.22 -15.87 1.71
C ALA A 599 33.11 -15.28 2.82
N GLY A 600 32.95 -15.69 4.08
CA GLY A 600 33.71 -15.19 5.23
C GLY A 600 33.43 -13.72 5.56
N LYS A 601 32.21 -13.22 5.27
CA LYS A 601 31.83 -11.81 5.46
C LYS A 601 31.16 -11.60 6.82
N ARG A 602 31.50 -10.49 7.48
CA ARG A 602 30.96 -10.13 8.79
C ARG A 602 29.47 -9.76 8.69
N HIS A 603 28.61 -10.50 9.37
CA HIS A 603 27.18 -10.20 9.49
C HIS A 603 26.62 -10.71 10.81
N VAL A 604 25.45 -10.20 11.16
CA VAL A 604 24.64 -10.61 12.32
C VAL A 604 23.22 -10.85 11.85
N VAL A 605 22.59 -11.94 12.29
CA VAL A 605 21.16 -12.20 12.08
C VAL A 605 20.44 -12.09 13.41
N LEU A 606 19.41 -11.27 13.46
CA LEU A 606 18.54 -11.07 14.62
C LEU A 606 17.09 -11.46 14.21
N PRO A 607 16.67 -12.69 14.47
CA PRO A 607 15.30 -13.11 14.18
C PRO A 607 14.34 -12.51 15.19
N LEU A 608 13.20 -11.99 14.70
CA LEU A 608 12.07 -11.58 15.51
C LEU A 608 11.03 -12.72 15.50
N THR A 609 11.02 -13.53 16.55
CA THR A 609 10.24 -14.78 16.60
C THR A 609 8.74 -14.48 16.51
N ASN A 610 8.05 -15.14 15.57
CA ASN A 610 6.60 -15.03 15.33
C ASN A 610 6.08 -13.63 14.97
N LEU A 611 6.97 -12.68 14.66
CA LEU A 611 6.56 -11.41 14.09
C LEU A 611 6.47 -11.52 12.57
N THR A 612 5.50 -10.81 12.03
CA THR A 612 5.22 -10.68 10.60
C THR A 612 6.09 -9.59 9.95
N HIS A 613 5.73 -9.12 8.75
CA HIS A 613 6.44 -8.02 8.09
C HIS A 613 6.39 -6.71 8.88
N MET A 614 5.29 -6.51 9.62
CA MET A 614 5.11 -5.39 10.54
C MET A 614 5.66 -5.72 11.93
N VAL A 615 6.10 -4.70 12.66
CA VAL A 615 6.54 -4.81 14.06
C VAL A 615 5.56 -4.00 14.93
N PRO A 616 4.35 -4.52 15.20
CA PRO A 616 3.30 -3.77 15.87
C PRO A 616 3.46 -3.67 17.39
N ASP A 617 4.27 -4.53 18.00
CA ASP A 617 4.49 -4.54 19.45
C ASP A 617 5.34 -3.34 19.88
N PRO A 618 4.83 -2.45 20.75
CA PRO A 618 5.55 -1.24 21.15
C PRO A 618 6.89 -1.51 21.83
N LEU A 619 6.98 -2.58 22.65
CA LEU A 619 8.23 -2.94 23.32
C LEU A 619 9.27 -3.44 22.32
N VAL A 620 8.85 -4.29 21.37
CA VAL A 620 9.76 -4.78 20.31
C VAL A 620 10.23 -3.63 19.44
N MET A 621 9.33 -2.69 19.10
CA MET A 621 9.68 -1.49 18.34
C MET A 621 10.70 -0.60 19.10
N GLU A 622 10.51 -0.40 20.40
CA GLU A 622 11.46 0.32 21.25
C GLU A 622 12.83 -0.36 21.22
N ARG A 623 12.89 -1.67 21.44
CA ARG A 623 14.15 -2.45 21.42
C ARG A 623 14.79 -2.46 20.04
N GLN A 624 14.00 -2.45 18.97
CA GLN A 624 14.51 -2.30 17.61
C GLN A 624 15.26 -0.99 17.43
N TRP A 625 14.70 0.15 17.85
CA TRP A 625 15.34 1.46 17.75
C TRP A 625 16.60 1.55 18.61
N GLU A 626 16.58 1.01 19.83
CA GLU A 626 17.78 0.90 20.68
C GLU A 626 18.87 0.06 20.00
N ARG A 627 18.50 -1.05 19.36
CA ARG A 627 19.44 -1.91 18.66
C ARG A 627 20.04 -1.24 17.41
N ILE A 628 19.24 -0.46 16.66
CA ILE A 628 19.73 0.37 15.56
C ILE A 628 20.80 1.34 16.05
N ALA A 629 20.51 2.10 17.10
CA ALA A 629 21.43 3.08 17.66
C ALA A 629 22.73 2.41 18.15
N THR A 630 22.61 1.29 18.88
CA THR A 630 23.75 0.53 19.40
C THR A 630 24.63 0.00 18.28
N TRP A 631 24.01 -0.62 17.25
CA TRP A 631 24.73 -1.14 16.10
C TRP A 631 25.60 -0.09 15.41
N PHE A 632 25.06 1.10 15.17
CA PHE A 632 25.83 2.16 14.53
C PHE A 632 26.89 2.78 15.46
N LYS A 633 26.65 2.83 16.77
CA LYS A 633 27.70 3.23 17.74
C LYS A 633 28.88 2.24 17.80
N GLU A 634 28.61 0.95 17.56
CA GLU A 634 29.62 -0.11 17.54
C GLU A 634 30.40 -0.19 16.22
N THR A 635 29.83 0.30 15.12
CA THR A 635 30.34 0.03 13.75
C THR A 635 30.77 1.26 12.97
N LEU A 636 30.45 2.48 13.44
CA LEU A 636 30.86 3.78 12.87
C LEU A 636 31.81 4.52 13.79
#